data_4b7a7b9138eb0345f9a71f25c3b1d0c9
#
_entry.id   4b7a7b9138eb0345f9a71f25c3b1d0c9
#
_cell.length_a   1.000
_cell.length_b   1.000
_cell.length_c   1.000
_cell.angle_alpha   90.00
_cell.angle_beta   90.00
_cell.angle_gamma   90.00
#
_symmetry.space_group_name_H-M   'P 1'
#
loop_
_entity.id
_entity.type
_entity.pdbx_description
1 polymer ?
#
loop_
_entity_poly.entity_id
_entity_poly.type
_entity_poly.pdbx_seq_one_letter_code
_entity_poly.pdbx_strand_id
1 'polypeptide(L)'
;MKIRSILFVVALLLMFLPVTAYVIKSAKNNNFPAFLFAGDSATNKSTSQKALTKVTGSNSKTNSSAIKESTVDLVFPAAKNRQSPLGINTNEVYEQDASIPFVDLFRAATPFHENIRCRAKDKPCLTDASVEYDKQGWPKKLNGGKAGVFFIRNVSRDAFPKGEFSVLYDGEGKIEYLQNAELVSRKPGEDTIKLTARSDGFLTAALQIVQSSPDKPLRNIRILLPGGICHNNPFKQVSDASACKDGATYLAFKENYKKITFNPDYLNFMKDFSVIRFMPMSGVTRNPKVHWNERNTMDKATWGGLYGSRGAPLEIQIKLANFLKADPWLNVPHAADDDYIKQFATYVKEHLDPTLTPHIEYTNEAWNANFVHNEHMQKMGIAEGLDKDALMAGYKYYSKRAVEFFNIWEDVYGGHDKFVRIISGWDTRPDISGIILAYNDTYKQVDALAIAPYVGGNVRGFRESKTVDDIFHLLTDKKSYRSLPKVIEEIKKTAKLSKEFGVEMISYEGGQGLVDWATRDYMQHPNPLFFAANRDPRMKKLYLKLYGAWRDMGAGLFTTFAAPRSCNAHGCWGLKEHIRKPLDESPKLEASLEFIAKNKKWWDWDKIRNAHKPSSAKVAHYLPHLDPNKPRIVIRPAKGDKKHFHRLENPQALNILLEGKTWDKRDISGKWQVKWDKQNIYLIAKAYDKEASVNADDPTQGDSVEFFLHDMAKNKTFHFIYPRGKGGKNLKGLPKTETGLKGIVAKDSAGGSKIELPYGIDNKYDGYEVKATIRWDQLGITPAVKKTLKMDMIINDDDDGGKRDARIGWNTRKVYPEPKDFGLILMSGR
;
A
#
# COMPACT_ATOMS: atom_id res chain seq x y z
N MET A 1 14.95 -39.63 24.74
CA MET A 1 15.36 -38.39 24.08
C MET A 1 14.92 -38.42 22.62
N LYS A 2 13.61 -38.55 22.30
CA LYS A 2 13.06 -38.61 20.93
C LYS A 2 11.57 -38.19 20.81
N ILE A 3 11.05 -37.32 21.70
CA ILE A 3 9.63 -36.88 21.68
C ILE A 3 9.48 -35.33 21.63
N ARG A 4 10.58 -34.57 21.76
CA ARG A 4 10.51 -33.09 21.76
C ARG A 4 10.69 -32.42 20.39
N SER A 5 11.02 -33.16 19.33
CA SER A 5 11.26 -32.58 17.99
C SER A 5 10.05 -32.58 17.06
N ILE A 6 8.94 -33.22 17.43
CA ILE A 6 7.74 -33.31 16.58
C ILE A 6 6.72 -32.16 16.85
N LEU A 7 6.74 -31.58 18.04
CA LEU A 7 5.86 -30.48 18.41
C LEU A 7 6.29 -29.11 17.89
N PHE A 8 7.52 -28.98 17.40
CA PHE A 8 8.04 -27.71 16.87
C PHE A 8 7.73 -27.49 15.38
N VAL A 9 7.43 -28.52 14.62
CA VAL A 9 7.13 -28.45 13.18
C VAL A 9 5.66 -28.16 12.90
N VAL A 10 4.75 -28.49 13.83
CA VAL A 10 3.31 -28.23 13.67
C VAL A 10 2.94 -26.79 14.00
N ALA A 11 3.73 -26.08 14.83
CA ALA A 11 3.53 -24.68 15.15
C ALA A 11 3.95 -23.71 14.03
N LEU A 12 4.75 -24.15 13.05
CA LEU A 12 5.28 -23.32 11.96
C LEU A 12 4.38 -23.24 10.72
N LEU A 13 3.32 -24.03 10.64
CA LEU A 13 2.40 -24.08 9.49
C LEU A 13 1.08 -23.32 9.68
N LEU A 14 0.83 -22.75 10.85
CA LEU A 14 -0.43 -22.05 11.17
C LEU A 14 -0.35 -20.52 11.20
N MET A 15 0.76 -19.90 10.76
CA MET A 15 0.96 -18.45 10.85
C MET A 15 0.99 -17.71 9.50
N PHE A 16 0.59 -18.33 8.39
CA PHE A 16 0.62 -17.69 7.07
C PHE A 16 -0.69 -17.00 6.63
N LEU A 17 -1.68 -16.88 7.51
CA LEU A 17 -2.96 -16.27 7.18
C LEU A 17 -3.41 -15.36 8.33
N PRO A 18 -3.18 -14.05 8.28
CA PRO A 18 -4.27 -13.16 8.67
C PRO A 18 -4.38 -11.77 8.04
N VAL A 19 -3.58 -11.37 7.07
CA VAL A 19 -3.70 -9.97 6.62
C VAL A 19 -4.82 -9.78 5.60
N THR A 20 -5.04 -10.73 4.71
CA THR A 20 -6.13 -10.70 3.71
C THR A 20 -7.50 -11.11 4.27
N ALA A 21 -7.55 -12.10 5.15
CA ALA A 21 -8.81 -12.56 5.74
C ALA A 21 -9.45 -11.58 6.74
N TYR A 22 -8.65 -10.69 7.34
CA TYR A 22 -9.16 -9.73 8.32
C TYR A 22 -9.94 -8.56 7.67
N VAL A 23 -9.55 -8.13 6.49
CA VAL A 23 -10.26 -7.09 5.73
C VAL A 23 -11.57 -7.64 5.15
N ILE A 24 -11.60 -8.90 4.74
CA ILE A 24 -12.78 -9.54 4.11
C ILE A 24 -13.91 -9.81 5.11
N LYS A 25 -13.59 -10.14 6.37
CA LYS A 25 -14.62 -10.37 7.40
C LYS A 25 -15.34 -9.10 7.84
N SER A 26 -14.76 -7.93 7.62
CA SER A 26 -15.34 -6.63 7.91
C SER A 26 -16.45 -6.22 6.93
N ALA A 27 -16.35 -6.66 5.69
CA ALA A 27 -17.32 -6.33 4.63
C ALA A 27 -18.58 -7.23 4.63
N LYS A 28 -18.54 -8.41 5.26
CA LYS A 28 -19.66 -9.37 5.24
C LYS A 28 -20.77 -9.13 6.29
N ASN A 29 -20.62 -8.20 7.23
CA ASN A 29 -21.61 -7.96 8.27
C ASN A 29 -22.44 -6.68 8.11
N ASN A 30 -22.41 -6.03 6.95
CA ASN A 30 -23.33 -4.94 6.66
C ASN A 30 -24.41 -5.43 5.68
N ASN A 31 -25.55 -5.82 6.21
CA ASN A 31 -26.78 -6.00 5.44
C ASN A 31 -27.21 -4.65 4.85
N PHE A 32 -27.03 -4.49 3.56
CA PHE A 32 -27.72 -3.46 2.77
C PHE A 32 -28.83 -4.11 1.95
N PRO A 33 -30.06 -3.59 2.01
CA PRO A 33 -31.12 -4.08 1.14
C PRO A 33 -30.86 -3.62 -0.30
N ALA A 34 -31.00 -4.55 -1.24
CA ALA A 34 -30.98 -4.28 -2.67
C ALA A 34 -32.16 -3.39 -3.05
N PHE A 35 -31.90 -2.24 -3.69
CA PHE A 35 -32.92 -1.49 -4.43
C PHE A 35 -32.66 -1.61 -5.93
N LEU A 36 -33.67 -2.11 -6.59
CA LEU A 36 -33.81 -2.26 -8.03
C LEU A 36 -33.82 -0.90 -8.74
N PHE A 37 -33.10 -0.84 -9.86
CA PHE A 37 -33.22 0.27 -10.81
C PHE A 37 -34.54 0.17 -11.58
N ALA A 38 -35.36 1.23 -11.47
CA ALA A 38 -36.34 1.57 -12.51
C ALA A 38 -36.19 3.08 -12.76
N GLY A 39 -35.87 3.45 -13.99
CA GLY A 39 -35.80 4.83 -14.40
C GLY A 39 -37.20 5.41 -14.60
N ASP A 40 -37.31 6.70 -14.33
CA ASP A 40 -38.17 7.56 -15.13
C ASP A 40 -37.79 9.04 -14.99
N SER A 41 -37.80 9.70 -16.14
CA SER A 41 -37.54 11.11 -16.36
C SER A 41 -38.74 11.97 -15.97
N ALA A 42 -38.52 13.02 -15.17
CA ALA A 42 -39.37 14.23 -15.30
C ALA A 42 -38.66 15.47 -14.74
N THR A 43 -38.56 16.43 -15.59
CA THR A 43 -38.23 17.82 -15.37
C THR A 43 -39.13 18.51 -14.37
N ASN A 44 -38.55 19.29 -13.41
CA ASN A 44 -39.17 20.56 -13.07
C ASN A 44 -38.19 21.55 -12.42
N LYS A 45 -38.16 22.73 -13.01
CA LYS A 45 -37.58 23.97 -12.48
C LYS A 45 -38.44 24.52 -11.34
N SER A 46 -37.82 24.94 -10.24
CA SER A 46 -38.29 26.16 -9.59
C SER A 46 -37.22 26.76 -8.67
N THR A 47 -37.00 28.01 -8.87
CA THR A 47 -36.33 29.03 -8.08
C THR A 47 -36.89 29.19 -6.68
N SER A 48 -36.02 29.35 -5.64
CA SER A 48 -36.23 30.47 -4.71
C SER A 48 -34.99 30.72 -3.83
N GLN A 49 -34.66 31.98 -3.75
CA GLN A 49 -33.70 32.64 -2.86
C GLN A 49 -34.28 32.83 -1.44
N LYS A 50 -33.32 32.98 -0.49
CA LYS A 50 -33.41 33.69 0.80
C LYS A 50 -34.04 32.97 1.99
N ALA A 51 -33.24 32.76 3.05
CA ALA A 51 -33.24 33.65 4.22
C ALA A 51 -32.16 33.27 5.23
N LEU A 52 -31.24 34.17 5.51
CA LEU A 52 -30.47 34.18 6.76
C LEU A 52 -31.43 34.48 7.90
N THR A 53 -31.50 33.56 8.86
CA THR A 53 -32.11 33.86 10.19
C THR A 53 -31.01 33.85 11.24
N LYS A 54 -30.79 35.02 11.82
CA LYS A 54 -30.02 35.24 13.06
C LYS A 54 -30.75 34.46 14.19
N VAL A 55 -30.04 33.52 14.81
CA VAL A 55 -30.45 32.97 16.10
C VAL A 55 -29.69 33.69 17.18
N THR A 56 -30.39 34.51 17.94
CA THR A 56 -29.93 35.17 19.15
C THR A 56 -29.73 34.12 20.24
N GLY A 57 -28.54 34.14 20.87
CA GLY A 57 -28.13 33.21 21.89
C GLY A 57 -28.87 33.43 23.22
N SER A 58 -29.27 32.37 23.87
CA SER A 58 -29.58 32.33 25.27
C SER A 58 -28.30 31.93 26.06
N ASN A 59 -27.83 32.84 26.89
CA ASN A 59 -26.74 32.60 27.85
C ASN A 59 -27.19 31.66 28.94
N SER A 60 -26.76 30.41 28.89
CA SER A 60 -26.65 29.56 30.07
C SER A 60 -25.23 29.64 30.61
N LYS A 61 -25.03 30.29 31.74
CA LYS A 61 -23.77 30.31 32.49
C LYS A 61 -23.50 28.88 33.02
N THR A 62 -22.71 28.10 32.29
CA THR A 62 -22.02 26.94 32.87
C THR A 62 -20.63 27.43 33.32
N ASN A 63 -20.34 27.38 34.61
CA ASN A 63 -19.01 27.56 35.17
C ASN A 63 -18.09 26.38 34.80
N SER A 64 -17.61 26.37 33.58
CA SER A 64 -16.35 25.71 33.24
C SER A 64 -15.29 26.83 33.28
N SER A 65 -14.24 26.65 34.03
CA SER A 65 -13.05 27.50 33.92
C SER A 65 -12.52 27.42 32.50
N ALA A 66 -12.99 28.28 31.63
CA ALA A 66 -12.61 28.31 30.23
C ALA A 66 -11.09 28.55 30.15
N ILE A 67 -10.37 27.56 29.65
CA ILE A 67 -8.92 27.69 29.35
C ILE A 67 -8.81 28.88 28.38
N LYS A 68 -8.13 29.96 28.82
CA LYS A 68 -8.01 31.16 28.01
C LYS A 68 -6.87 31.00 27.00
N GLU A 69 -7.23 30.81 25.73
CA GLU A 69 -6.26 30.76 24.63
C GLU A 69 -5.56 32.14 24.47
N SER A 70 -4.26 32.15 24.21
CA SER A 70 -3.49 33.35 23.94
C SER A 70 -3.93 34.00 22.61
N THR A 71 -4.05 35.35 22.61
CA THR A 71 -4.31 36.15 21.41
C THR A 71 -3.07 36.34 20.54
N VAL A 72 -1.89 36.04 21.05
CA VAL A 72 -0.61 36.21 20.35
C VAL A 72 -0.51 35.25 19.16
N ASP A 73 -0.17 35.76 17.99
CA ASP A 73 0.00 34.98 16.78
C ASP A 73 1.38 34.30 16.72
N LEU A 74 1.43 33.14 16.04
CA LEU A 74 2.68 32.44 15.79
C LEU A 74 3.45 33.17 14.68
N VAL A 75 4.74 33.38 14.93
CA VAL A 75 5.67 33.93 13.95
C VAL A 75 6.55 32.80 13.41
N PHE A 76 6.43 32.54 12.10
CA PHE A 76 7.25 31.54 11.43
C PHE A 76 8.48 32.22 10.81
N PRO A 77 9.69 31.69 11.04
CA PRO A 77 10.88 32.12 10.32
C PRO A 77 10.70 31.97 8.80
N ALA A 78 11.41 32.79 8.02
CA ALA A 78 11.40 32.66 6.57
C ALA A 78 11.80 31.25 6.13
N ALA A 79 11.00 30.65 5.24
CA ALA A 79 11.24 29.32 4.73
C ALA A 79 12.53 29.27 3.89
N LYS A 80 13.39 28.28 4.16
CA LYS A 80 14.65 28.06 3.45
C LYS A 80 14.60 26.85 2.52
N ASN A 81 13.51 26.09 2.55
CA ASN A 81 13.35 24.80 1.85
C ASN A 81 12.97 24.91 0.36
N ARG A 82 12.54 26.07 -0.12
CA ARG A 82 12.06 26.26 -1.52
C ARG A 82 13.06 25.84 -2.59
N GLN A 83 14.34 25.87 -2.25
CA GLN A 83 15.42 25.42 -3.14
C GLN A 83 15.96 24.03 -2.80
N SER A 84 15.35 23.32 -1.85
CA SER A 84 15.76 21.96 -1.52
C SER A 84 15.46 21.00 -2.67
N PRO A 85 16.43 20.14 -3.05
CA PRO A 85 16.20 19.13 -4.08
C PRO A 85 15.49 17.87 -3.55
N LEU A 86 15.24 17.79 -2.24
CA LEU A 86 14.63 16.64 -1.61
C LEU A 86 13.22 16.95 -1.09
N GLY A 87 12.35 15.97 -1.28
CA GLY A 87 11.08 15.84 -0.60
C GLY A 87 11.12 14.74 0.47
N ILE A 88 10.04 14.65 1.25
CA ILE A 88 9.89 13.66 2.33
C ILE A 88 8.48 13.08 2.36
N ASN A 89 8.37 11.77 2.56
CA ASN A 89 7.10 11.12 2.88
C ASN A 89 6.77 11.30 4.37
N THR A 90 5.53 11.60 4.69
CA THR A 90 4.99 11.52 6.05
C THR A 90 4.91 10.05 6.51
N ASN A 91 4.45 9.82 7.74
CA ASN A 91 4.03 8.49 8.18
C ASN A 91 2.50 8.39 8.19
N GLU A 92 1.99 7.16 8.33
CA GLU A 92 0.60 6.89 8.65
C GLU A 92 0.25 7.50 10.01
N VAL A 93 -0.98 7.97 10.16
CA VAL A 93 -1.50 8.44 11.45
C VAL A 93 -2.02 7.24 12.23
N TYR A 94 -1.29 6.81 13.24
CA TYR A 94 -1.65 5.70 14.10
C TYR A 94 -0.85 5.71 15.41
N GLU A 95 -1.25 4.94 16.38
CA GLU A 95 -0.70 4.93 17.74
C GLU A 95 0.75 4.40 17.85
N GLN A 96 1.32 3.90 16.76
CA GLN A 96 2.72 3.41 16.70
C GLN A 96 3.64 4.38 15.96
N ASP A 97 3.15 5.55 15.57
CA ASP A 97 3.96 6.53 14.84
C ASP A 97 5.01 7.18 15.75
N ALA A 98 6.29 6.93 15.49
CA ALA A 98 7.42 7.50 16.22
C ALA A 98 7.80 8.92 15.75
N SER A 99 7.12 9.47 14.74
CA SER A 99 7.29 10.86 14.31
C SER A 99 6.52 11.86 15.18
N ILE A 100 5.52 11.39 15.93
CA ILE A 100 4.70 12.20 16.85
C ILE A 100 4.28 13.53 16.21
N PRO A 101 3.48 13.55 15.13
CA PRO A 101 3.27 14.78 14.35
C PRO A 101 2.44 15.84 15.07
N PHE A 102 1.65 15.46 16.07
CA PHE A 102 0.69 16.34 16.75
C PHE A 102 1.04 16.60 18.21
N VAL A 103 0.72 17.78 18.71
CA VAL A 103 0.77 18.07 20.15
C VAL A 103 -0.31 17.32 20.94
N ASP A 104 -1.42 17.00 20.29
CA ASP A 104 -2.52 16.18 20.80
C ASP A 104 -2.35 14.72 20.36
N LEU A 105 -1.80 13.87 21.23
CA LEU A 105 -1.56 12.44 20.93
C LEU A 105 -2.85 11.68 20.67
N PHE A 106 -4.00 12.16 21.18
CA PHE A 106 -5.29 11.47 20.98
C PHE A 106 -5.70 11.46 19.52
N ARG A 107 -5.20 12.37 18.70
CA ARG A 107 -5.49 12.40 17.25
C ARG A 107 -4.99 11.17 16.52
N ALA A 108 -3.85 10.61 16.95
CA ALA A 108 -3.28 9.38 16.37
C ALA A 108 -3.77 8.09 17.07
N ALA A 109 -4.62 8.20 18.09
CA ALA A 109 -5.14 7.05 18.81
C ALA A 109 -6.00 6.15 17.92
N THR A 110 -6.10 4.87 18.31
CA THR A 110 -7.04 3.93 17.70
C THR A 110 -8.47 4.42 17.85
N PRO A 111 -9.39 4.19 16.90
CA PRO A 111 -10.80 4.45 17.09
C PRO A 111 -11.40 3.54 18.19
N PHE A 112 -12.32 4.04 18.96
CA PHE A 112 -13.00 3.25 19.99
C PHE A 112 -13.66 1.98 19.42
N HIS A 113 -14.36 2.08 18.30
CA HIS A 113 -15.11 0.99 17.68
C HIS A 113 -14.23 -0.09 17.03
N GLU A 114 -12.96 0.19 16.71
CA GLU A 114 -12.05 -0.84 16.15
C GLU A 114 -11.53 -1.80 17.23
N ASN A 115 -11.62 -1.45 18.51
CA ASN A 115 -11.18 -2.28 19.62
C ASN A 115 -12.21 -3.34 20.06
N ILE A 116 -13.43 -3.34 19.48
CA ILE A 116 -14.47 -4.36 19.73
C ILE A 116 -14.06 -5.75 19.22
N ARG A 117 -13.09 -5.83 18.30
CA ARG A 117 -12.66 -7.07 17.65
C ARG A 117 -11.50 -7.75 18.37
N CYS A 118 -11.59 -7.91 19.69
CA CYS A 118 -10.69 -8.78 20.41
C CYS A 118 -10.96 -10.22 20.01
N ARG A 119 -9.91 -10.99 19.71
CA ARG A 119 -10.02 -12.44 19.58
C ARG A 119 -10.44 -13.02 20.93
N ALA A 120 -11.42 -13.93 20.94
CA ALA A 120 -11.98 -14.53 22.17
C ALA A 120 -10.96 -15.23 23.09
N LYS A 121 -9.69 -15.33 22.68
CA LYS A 121 -8.58 -15.91 23.46
C LYS A 121 -7.62 -14.87 24.04
N ASP A 122 -7.73 -13.61 23.66
CA ASP A 122 -6.86 -12.55 24.14
C ASP A 122 -7.60 -11.76 25.24
N LYS A 123 -6.84 -11.32 26.22
CA LYS A 123 -7.25 -10.57 27.42
C LYS A 123 -8.30 -9.46 27.15
N PRO A 124 -8.97 -8.95 28.19
CA PRO A 124 -10.18 -8.13 28.09
C PRO A 124 -10.01 -7.02 27.08
N CYS A 125 -10.96 -6.91 26.15
CA CYS A 125 -11.03 -5.85 25.15
C CYS A 125 -11.04 -4.49 25.80
N LEU A 126 -10.41 -3.50 25.18
CA LEU A 126 -10.53 -2.11 25.62
C LEU A 126 -11.94 -1.56 25.46
N THR A 127 -12.72 -2.13 24.53
CA THR A 127 -14.08 -1.69 24.22
C THR A 127 -15.04 -2.86 24.13
N ASP A 128 -16.17 -2.77 24.81
CA ASP A 128 -17.26 -3.77 24.77
C ASP A 128 -18.21 -3.52 23.59
N ALA A 129 -18.79 -4.61 23.05
CA ALA A 129 -19.69 -4.55 21.90
C ALA A 129 -21.02 -3.80 22.18
N SER A 130 -21.40 -3.64 23.45
CA SER A 130 -22.62 -2.92 23.86
C SER A 130 -22.57 -1.41 23.68
N VAL A 131 -21.36 -0.84 23.46
CA VAL A 131 -21.18 0.61 23.37
C VAL A 131 -21.75 1.18 22.07
N GLU A 132 -22.59 2.22 22.22
CA GLU A 132 -23.10 3.00 21.09
C GLU A 132 -22.22 4.23 20.82
N TYR A 133 -22.06 4.57 19.54
CA TYR A 133 -21.20 5.68 19.09
C TYR A 133 -22.00 6.77 18.38
N ASP A 134 -21.55 8.01 18.50
CA ASP A 134 -22.00 9.10 17.63
C ASP A 134 -21.32 9.08 16.24
N LYS A 135 -21.76 9.98 15.36
CA LYS A 135 -21.23 10.12 13.99
C LYS A 135 -19.74 10.51 13.96
N GLN A 136 -19.22 11.13 15.02
CA GLN A 136 -17.83 11.51 15.17
C GLN A 136 -16.97 10.37 15.71
N GLY A 137 -17.59 9.28 16.20
CA GLY A 137 -16.91 8.11 16.76
C GLY A 137 -16.67 8.20 18.27
N TRP A 138 -17.31 9.15 18.98
CA TRP A 138 -17.31 9.19 20.44
C TRP A 138 -18.31 8.19 21.03
N PRO A 139 -17.98 7.55 22.16
CA PRO A 139 -18.98 6.76 22.90
C PRO A 139 -20.15 7.63 23.35
N LYS A 140 -21.37 7.31 22.90
CA LYS A 140 -22.59 8.00 23.24
C LYS A 140 -23.26 7.38 24.47
N LYS A 141 -23.32 6.03 24.50
CA LYS A 141 -23.82 5.24 25.62
C LYS A 141 -22.96 4.03 25.85
N LEU A 142 -22.55 3.78 27.07
CA LEU A 142 -21.75 2.61 27.43
C LEU A 142 -22.59 1.33 27.60
N ASN A 143 -23.88 1.44 27.93
CA ASN A 143 -24.80 0.32 28.16
C ASN A 143 -24.24 -0.75 29.12
N GLY A 144 -23.56 -0.31 30.19
CA GLY A 144 -22.89 -1.19 31.15
C GLY A 144 -21.50 -1.68 30.74
N GLY A 145 -21.08 -1.37 29.51
CA GLY A 145 -19.76 -1.71 28.99
C GLY A 145 -18.73 -0.59 29.21
N LYS A 146 -17.59 -0.74 28.55
CA LYS A 146 -16.45 0.21 28.58
C LYS A 146 -16.03 0.55 27.17
N ALA A 147 -15.43 1.73 26.99
CA ALA A 147 -14.88 2.18 25.71
C ALA A 147 -13.43 2.66 25.85
N GLY A 148 -12.49 2.06 25.16
CA GLY A 148 -11.07 2.38 25.28
C GLY A 148 -10.34 2.52 23.96
N VAL A 149 -9.19 3.17 24.02
CA VAL A 149 -8.28 3.38 22.88
C VAL A 149 -6.83 3.20 23.33
N PHE A 150 -5.98 2.70 22.41
CA PHE A 150 -4.54 2.91 22.51
C PHE A 150 -4.20 4.27 21.92
N PHE A 151 -3.45 5.09 22.64
CA PHE A 151 -2.93 6.36 22.12
C PHE A 151 -1.40 6.34 21.91
N ILE A 152 -0.71 5.35 22.45
CA ILE A 152 0.69 4.97 22.15
C ILE A 152 0.76 3.44 22.16
N ARG A 153 1.49 2.86 21.23
CA ARG A 153 1.75 1.41 21.25
C ARG A 153 3.14 1.11 20.68
N ASN A 154 4.02 0.56 21.53
CA ASN A 154 5.36 0.12 21.17
C ASN A 154 6.23 1.23 20.51
N VAL A 155 6.21 2.43 21.09
CA VAL A 155 7.06 3.56 20.70
C VAL A 155 8.11 3.80 21.78
N SER A 156 9.35 4.14 21.40
CA SER A 156 10.41 4.48 22.35
C SER A 156 9.98 5.63 23.26
N ARG A 157 10.29 5.51 24.57
CA ARG A 157 10.06 6.61 25.53
C ARG A 157 10.80 7.89 25.14
N ASP A 158 11.97 7.75 24.50
CA ASP A 158 12.81 8.86 24.08
C ASP A 158 12.22 9.66 22.91
N ALA A 159 11.16 9.15 22.26
CA ALA A 159 10.39 9.90 21.27
C ALA A 159 9.58 11.06 21.90
N PHE A 160 9.34 11.00 23.21
CA PHE A 160 8.47 11.96 23.91
C PHE A 160 9.29 12.87 24.85
N PRO A 161 8.83 14.11 25.07
CA PRO A 161 9.43 14.99 26.05
C PRO A 161 9.27 14.42 27.46
N LYS A 162 10.15 14.83 28.37
CA LYS A 162 10.01 14.57 29.82
C LYS A 162 8.88 15.42 30.38
N GLY A 163 8.23 14.96 31.44
CA GLY A 163 7.18 15.66 32.14
C GLY A 163 5.84 14.93 32.15
N GLU A 164 4.84 15.59 32.68
CA GLU A 164 3.48 15.11 32.82
C GLU A 164 2.60 15.59 31.66
N PHE A 165 1.65 14.75 31.24
CA PHE A 165 0.77 15.01 30.11
C PHE A 165 -0.60 15.45 30.64
N SER A 166 -1.16 16.50 30.06
CA SER A 166 -2.51 16.95 30.37
C SER A 166 -3.52 16.19 29.53
N VAL A 167 -4.55 15.65 30.18
CA VAL A 167 -5.68 15.03 29.50
C VAL A 167 -6.91 15.90 29.72
N LEU A 168 -7.36 16.57 28.66
CA LEU A 168 -8.54 17.45 28.71
C LEU A 168 -9.74 16.68 28.13
N TYR A 169 -10.93 16.91 28.70
CA TYR A 169 -12.17 16.31 28.21
C TYR A 169 -13.41 17.11 28.63
N ASP A 170 -14.48 16.98 27.86
CA ASP A 170 -15.81 17.49 28.20
C ASP A 170 -16.68 16.36 28.77
N GLY A 171 -17.74 16.72 29.50
CA GLY A 171 -18.69 15.76 30.03
C GLY A 171 -18.35 15.27 31.45
N GLU A 172 -19.18 14.34 31.93
CA GLU A 172 -19.10 13.80 33.30
C GLU A 172 -18.95 12.28 33.26
N GLY A 173 -17.96 11.75 33.99
CA GLY A 173 -17.68 10.30 34.03
C GLY A 173 -16.34 9.98 34.63
N LYS A 174 -15.85 8.76 34.33
CA LYS A 174 -14.57 8.27 34.84
C LYS A 174 -13.76 7.66 33.68
N ILE A 175 -12.52 8.16 33.55
CA ILE A 175 -11.50 7.61 32.66
C ILE A 175 -10.49 6.82 33.51
N GLU A 176 -10.11 5.64 33.09
CA GLU A 176 -9.01 4.85 33.63
C GLU A 176 -7.85 4.82 32.63
N TYR A 177 -6.63 4.91 33.15
CA TYR A 177 -5.40 4.83 32.35
C TYR A 177 -4.79 3.44 32.51
N LEU A 178 -4.28 2.90 31.43
CA LEU A 178 -3.86 1.51 31.36
C LEU A 178 -2.45 1.37 30.78
N GLN A 179 -1.80 0.24 31.04
CA GLN A 179 -0.46 -0.11 30.58
C GLN A 179 0.60 0.85 31.20
N ASN A 180 1.29 1.62 30.37
CA ASN A 180 2.35 2.54 30.81
C ASN A 180 1.86 3.96 31.14
N ALA A 181 0.54 4.20 31.21
CA ALA A 181 -0.05 5.47 31.62
C ALA A 181 -0.60 5.37 33.05
N GLU A 182 -0.23 6.32 33.89
CA GLU A 182 -0.62 6.38 35.30
C GLU A 182 -1.27 7.73 35.59
N LEU A 183 -2.39 7.74 36.31
CA LEU A 183 -3.05 8.96 36.79
C LEU A 183 -2.21 9.58 37.91
N VAL A 184 -1.85 10.85 37.78
CA VAL A 184 -1.13 11.65 38.80
C VAL A 184 -2.15 12.49 39.58
N SER A 185 -3.03 13.21 38.89
CA SER A 185 -4.05 14.04 39.52
C SER A 185 -5.28 14.16 38.65
N ARG A 186 -6.45 14.45 39.27
CA ARG A 186 -7.74 14.61 38.61
C ARG A 186 -8.45 15.88 39.09
N LYS A 187 -8.99 16.63 38.11
CA LYS A 187 -9.90 17.76 38.32
C LYS A 187 -11.08 17.62 37.35
N PRO A 188 -12.20 18.27 37.57
CA PRO A 188 -13.29 18.26 36.58
C PRO A 188 -12.80 18.75 35.20
N GLY A 189 -12.96 17.89 34.16
CA GLY A 189 -12.57 18.21 32.80
C GLY A 189 -11.06 18.09 32.50
N GLU A 190 -10.24 17.71 33.49
CA GLU A 190 -8.79 17.63 33.34
C GLU A 190 -8.17 16.54 34.23
N ASP A 191 -7.45 15.63 33.66
CA ASP A 191 -6.54 14.71 34.33
C ASP A 191 -5.09 15.04 33.98
N THR A 192 -4.19 14.74 34.90
CA THR A 192 -2.73 14.73 34.65
C THR A 192 -2.25 13.30 34.70
N ILE A 193 -1.47 12.88 33.68
CA ILE A 193 -0.91 11.53 33.62
C ILE A 193 0.60 11.56 33.45
N LYS A 194 1.23 10.48 33.91
CA LYS A 194 2.65 10.19 33.70
C LYS A 194 2.79 8.94 32.81
N LEU A 195 3.81 8.96 31.96
CA LEU A 195 4.17 7.83 31.10
C LEU A 195 5.47 7.19 31.59
N THR A 196 5.42 5.93 32.05
CA THR A 196 6.55 5.16 32.54
C THR A 196 6.90 4.04 31.59
N ALA A 197 8.12 4.03 31.02
CA ALA A 197 8.53 3.00 30.07
C ALA A 197 8.63 1.62 30.70
N ARG A 198 8.45 0.58 29.87
CA ARG A 198 8.80 -0.79 30.19
C ARG A 198 10.33 -0.91 30.33
N SER A 199 10.80 -2.05 30.84
CA SER A 199 12.24 -2.38 30.99
C SER A 199 13.00 -2.35 29.65
N ASP A 200 12.32 -2.54 28.51
CA ASP A 200 12.89 -2.48 27.16
C ASP A 200 12.94 -1.04 26.59
N GLY A 201 12.55 -0.03 27.36
CA GLY A 201 12.55 1.38 26.97
C GLY A 201 11.35 1.82 26.11
N PHE A 202 10.40 0.92 25.82
CA PHE A 202 9.22 1.25 25.01
C PHE A 202 7.99 1.57 25.86
N LEU A 203 7.07 2.32 25.25
CA LEU A 203 5.78 2.68 25.80
C LEU A 203 4.64 1.97 25.05
N THR A 204 3.65 1.52 25.82
CA THR A 204 2.31 1.19 25.36
C THR A 204 1.33 1.81 26.33
N ALA A 205 0.51 2.73 25.89
CA ALA A 205 -0.41 3.47 26.76
C ALA A 205 -1.80 3.52 26.16
N ALA A 206 -2.79 3.30 27.03
CA ALA A 206 -4.20 3.28 26.68
C ALA A 206 -5.03 4.03 27.71
N LEU A 207 -6.23 4.45 27.32
CA LEU A 207 -7.26 4.92 28.22
C LEU A 207 -8.56 4.18 27.99
N GLN A 208 -9.41 4.11 29.04
CA GLN A 208 -10.71 3.47 28.98
C GLN A 208 -11.74 4.34 29.71
N ILE A 209 -12.83 4.67 29.04
CA ILE A 209 -14.01 5.29 29.64
C ILE A 209 -14.81 4.17 30.32
N VAL A 210 -14.91 4.21 31.65
CA VAL A 210 -15.61 3.19 32.45
C VAL A 210 -16.92 3.69 33.00
N GLN A 211 -17.11 5.01 33.07
CA GLN A 211 -18.40 5.65 33.38
C GLN A 211 -18.54 6.89 32.49
N SER A 212 -19.75 7.16 32.05
CA SER A 212 -20.09 8.36 31.26
C SER A 212 -21.54 8.71 31.51
N SER A 213 -21.81 9.96 31.83
CA SER A 213 -23.16 10.46 32.00
C SER A 213 -23.91 10.41 30.68
N PRO A 214 -25.16 9.86 30.63
CA PRO A 214 -25.95 9.88 29.41
C PRO A 214 -26.27 11.30 28.91
N ASP A 215 -26.48 12.24 29.83
CA ASP A 215 -26.89 13.63 29.54
C ASP A 215 -25.68 14.51 29.17
N LYS A 216 -24.51 14.18 29.72
CA LYS A 216 -23.24 14.85 29.48
C LYS A 216 -22.10 13.85 29.22
N PRO A 217 -22.15 13.13 28.07
CA PRO A 217 -21.19 12.07 27.80
C PRO A 217 -19.77 12.58 27.67
N LEU A 218 -18.82 11.77 28.15
CA LEU A 218 -17.38 12.07 27.99
C LEU A 218 -17.01 12.12 26.52
N ARG A 219 -16.47 13.25 26.09
CA ARG A 219 -16.06 13.52 24.71
C ARG A 219 -14.96 14.58 24.64
N ASN A 220 -14.51 14.88 23.41
CA ASN A 220 -13.46 15.89 23.16
C ASN A 220 -12.19 15.64 23.96
N ILE A 221 -11.84 14.36 24.18
CA ILE A 221 -10.62 13.97 24.88
C ILE A 221 -9.41 14.43 24.06
N ARG A 222 -8.45 15.03 24.76
CA ARG A 222 -7.16 15.47 24.22
C ARG A 222 -6.06 15.02 25.18
N ILE A 223 -4.95 14.48 24.66
CA ILE A 223 -3.78 14.08 25.44
C ILE A 223 -2.62 14.93 24.95
N LEU A 224 -2.27 15.95 25.69
CA LEU A 224 -1.38 17.02 25.26
C LEU A 224 0.04 16.79 25.76
N LEU A 225 1.02 17.01 24.86
CA LEU A 225 2.44 17.01 25.23
C LEU A 225 2.71 18.03 26.35
N PRO A 226 3.69 17.77 27.24
CA PRO A 226 4.12 18.74 28.23
C PRO A 226 4.88 19.91 27.58
N GLY A 227 4.86 21.09 28.26
CA GLY A 227 5.55 22.30 27.81
C GLY A 227 4.79 23.13 26.79
N GLY A 228 5.51 23.79 25.90
CA GLY A 228 4.98 24.72 24.93
C GLY A 228 6.02 25.18 23.93
N ILE A 229 5.80 26.37 23.35
CA ILE A 229 6.73 27.05 22.45
C ILE A 229 6.86 28.52 22.82
N CYS A 230 7.91 29.19 22.35
CA CYS A 230 7.92 30.64 22.26
C CYS A 230 7.21 31.05 20.94
N HIS A 231 6.32 32.05 20.95
CA HIS A 231 5.50 32.44 19.81
C HIS A 231 6.32 32.75 18.54
N ASN A 232 7.57 33.19 18.69
CA ASN A 232 8.50 33.52 17.61
C ASN A 232 9.38 32.34 17.17
N ASN A 233 9.24 31.15 17.80
CA ASN A 233 9.96 29.94 17.38
C ASN A 233 9.11 28.67 17.50
N PRO A 234 8.20 28.43 16.55
CA PRO A 234 7.33 27.26 16.55
C PRO A 234 8.05 25.93 16.25
N PHE A 235 9.35 25.97 15.93
CA PHE A 235 10.18 24.79 15.64
C PHE A 235 10.92 24.24 16.86
N LYS A 236 10.74 24.84 18.04
CA LYS A 236 11.44 24.44 19.26
C LYS A 236 10.48 24.31 20.44
N GLN A 237 10.36 23.09 20.95
CA GLN A 237 9.65 22.86 22.20
C GLN A 237 10.49 23.41 23.38
N VAL A 238 9.81 24.01 24.34
CA VAL A 238 10.40 24.50 25.60
C VAL A 238 9.54 24.00 26.76
N SER A 239 10.17 23.85 27.95
CA SER A 239 9.50 23.36 29.16
C SER A 239 8.54 24.39 29.75
N ASP A 240 8.96 25.67 29.78
CA ASP A 240 8.28 26.75 30.47
C ASP A 240 8.65 28.12 29.90
N ALA A 241 8.09 29.18 30.51
CA ALA A 241 8.26 30.57 30.07
C ALA A 241 9.69 31.08 30.19
N SER A 242 10.51 30.56 31.12
CA SER A 242 11.89 31.03 31.35
C SER A 242 12.82 30.74 30.16
N ALA A 243 12.43 29.80 29.29
CA ALA A 243 13.16 29.46 28.08
C ALA A 243 12.88 30.45 26.92
N CYS A 244 11.87 31.31 27.01
CA CYS A 244 11.54 32.34 26.03
C CYS A 244 12.29 33.64 26.33
N LYS A 245 13.18 34.02 25.40
CA LYS A 245 14.01 35.21 25.51
C LYS A 245 13.51 36.34 24.57
N ASP A 246 14.13 37.53 24.70
CA ASP A 246 13.93 38.65 23.78
C ASP A 246 12.44 39.08 23.62
N GLY A 247 11.70 39.09 24.75
CA GLY A 247 10.30 39.50 24.80
C GLY A 247 9.32 38.48 24.14
N ALA A 248 9.78 37.28 23.82
CA ALA A 248 8.92 36.25 23.26
C ALA A 248 7.92 35.70 24.29
N THR A 249 6.64 35.65 23.91
CA THR A 249 5.58 35.08 24.73
C THR A 249 5.61 33.57 24.71
N TYR A 250 5.60 32.96 25.89
CA TYR A 250 5.42 31.52 26.04
C TYR A 250 3.97 31.12 25.76
N LEU A 251 3.80 30.12 24.94
CA LEU A 251 2.50 29.52 24.58
C LEU A 251 2.51 28.05 25.01
N ALA A 252 1.96 27.78 26.22
CA ALA A 252 1.83 26.40 26.67
C ALA A 252 0.85 25.59 25.79
N PHE A 253 1.15 24.32 25.54
CA PHE A 253 0.31 23.48 24.71
C PHE A 253 -1.10 23.31 25.27
N LYS A 254 -1.20 23.18 26.59
CA LYS A 254 -2.48 22.98 27.29
C LYS A 254 -3.50 24.08 26.96
N GLU A 255 -3.09 25.33 26.92
CA GLU A 255 -3.95 26.49 26.66
C GLU A 255 -4.10 26.76 25.16
N ASN A 256 -3.09 26.37 24.34
CA ASN A 256 -3.00 26.80 22.94
C ASN A 256 -3.07 25.64 21.91
N TYR A 257 -3.52 24.42 22.30
CA TYR A 257 -3.55 23.24 21.42
C TYR A 257 -4.41 23.41 20.15
N LYS A 258 -5.40 24.28 20.18
CA LYS A 258 -6.22 24.61 18.99
C LYS A 258 -5.40 25.36 17.95
N LYS A 259 -4.51 26.27 18.39
CA LYS A 259 -3.62 27.06 17.57
C LYS A 259 -2.33 26.28 17.21
N ILE A 260 -1.74 25.58 18.20
CA ILE A 260 -0.53 24.78 18.04
C ILE A 260 -0.92 23.33 17.76
N THR A 261 -1.16 22.99 16.50
CA THR A 261 -1.59 21.65 16.10
C THR A 261 -0.43 20.65 16.03
N PHE A 262 0.70 21.09 15.46
CA PHE A 262 1.85 20.22 15.17
C PHE A 262 2.90 20.28 16.28
N ASN A 263 3.49 19.13 16.57
CA ASN A 263 4.65 19.02 17.46
C ASN A 263 5.82 19.82 16.87
N PRO A 264 6.45 20.73 17.67
CA PRO A 264 7.59 21.52 17.22
C PRO A 264 8.77 20.67 16.71
N ASP A 265 9.05 19.54 17.34
CA ASP A 265 10.12 18.64 16.92
C ASP A 265 9.82 18.07 15.51
N TYR A 266 8.54 17.77 15.22
CA TYR A 266 8.11 17.32 13.90
C TYR A 266 8.24 18.43 12.85
N LEU A 267 7.79 19.64 13.16
CA LEU A 267 7.99 20.80 12.29
C LEU A 267 9.47 21.05 12.00
N ASN A 268 10.32 20.98 13.04
CA ASN A 268 11.77 21.15 12.89
C ASN A 268 12.42 20.07 12.00
N PHE A 269 11.93 18.84 12.05
CA PHE A 269 12.39 17.77 11.15
C PHE A 269 11.98 18.01 9.71
N MET A 270 10.74 18.46 9.47
CA MET A 270 10.16 18.59 8.15
C MET A 270 10.59 19.85 7.38
N LYS A 271 11.03 20.90 8.06
CA LYS A 271 11.24 22.26 7.54
C LYS A 271 12.27 22.41 6.41
N ASP A 272 13.16 21.42 6.23
CA ASP A 272 14.24 21.49 5.25
C ASP A 272 13.90 20.84 3.90
N PHE A 273 12.73 20.18 3.79
CA PHE A 273 12.26 19.52 2.58
C PHE A 273 11.33 20.44 1.78
N SER A 274 11.50 20.47 0.44
CA SER A 274 10.71 21.35 -0.44
C SER A 274 9.33 20.79 -0.74
N VAL A 275 9.16 19.47 -0.70
CA VAL A 275 7.91 18.76 -0.99
C VAL A 275 7.60 17.77 0.13
N ILE A 276 6.35 17.73 0.55
CA ILE A 276 5.84 16.77 1.54
C ILE A 276 4.82 15.87 0.86
N ARG A 277 5.14 14.58 0.74
CA ARG A 277 4.20 13.58 0.22
C ARG A 277 3.31 13.05 1.33
N PHE A 278 2.02 13.31 1.22
CA PHE A 278 1.01 13.02 2.23
C PHE A 278 0.37 11.63 2.09
N MET A 279 0.81 10.80 1.15
CA MET A 279 0.23 9.49 0.87
C MET A 279 0.04 8.64 2.14
N PRO A 280 1.07 8.46 3.02
CA PRO A 280 0.88 7.71 4.25
C PRO A 280 -0.05 8.43 5.25
N MET A 281 0.12 9.74 5.44
CA MET A 281 -0.69 10.52 6.39
C MET A 281 -2.18 10.56 6.01
N SER A 282 -2.51 10.55 4.71
CA SER A 282 -3.89 10.50 4.22
C SER A 282 -4.55 9.12 4.38
N GLY A 283 -3.76 8.07 4.64
CA GLY A 283 -4.22 6.70 4.75
C GLY A 283 -4.64 6.06 3.42
N VAL A 284 -4.33 6.68 2.28
CA VAL A 284 -4.82 6.29 0.95
C VAL A 284 -4.49 4.84 0.59
N THR A 285 -3.37 4.32 1.07
CA THR A 285 -2.97 2.91 0.83
C THR A 285 -4.03 1.88 1.27
N ARG A 286 -4.87 2.23 2.23
CA ARG A 286 -5.89 1.33 2.82
C ARG A 286 -7.28 1.95 2.90
N ASN A 287 -7.46 3.11 2.27
CA ASN A 287 -8.70 3.88 2.33
C ASN A 287 -9.56 3.61 1.07
N PRO A 288 -10.66 2.81 1.17
CA PRO A 288 -11.51 2.47 0.03
C PRO A 288 -12.66 3.47 -0.18
N LYS A 289 -12.55 4.71 0.33
CA LYS A 289 -13.65 5.68 0.27
C LYS A 289 -13.96 6.08 -1.16
N VAL A 290 -15.24 6.22 -1.44
CA VAL A 290 -15.78 6.58 -2.74
C VAL A 290 -16.26 8.03 -2.74
N HIS A 291 -17.06 8.39 -1.73
CA HIS A 291 -17.74 9.67 -1.68
C HIS A 291 -17.07 10.66 -0.72
N TRP A 292 -17.10 11.95 -1.05
CA TRP A 292 -16.49 13.02 -0.26
C TRP A 292 -16.91 13.07 1.20
N ASN A 293 -18.20 12.82 1.49
CA ASN A 293 -18.74 12.83 2.84
C ASN A 293 -18.29 11.66 3.71
N GLU A 294 -17.63 10.64 3.14
CA GLU A 294 -17.09 9.50 3.87
C GLU A 294 -15.67 9.74 4.39
N ARG A 295 -15.01 10.81 3.93
CA ARG A 295 -13.64 11.14 4.33
C ARG A 295 -13.52 11.40 5.82
N ASN A 296 -12.31 11.25 6.34
CA ASN A 296 -12.03 11.67 7.70
C ASN A 296 -12.06 13.20 7.81
N THR A 297 -12.69 13.73 8.86
CA THR A 297 -12.91 15.16 9.07
C THR A 297 -12.36 15.63 10.41
N MET A 298 -12.21 16.95 10.60
CA MET A 298 -11.61 17.57 11.79
C MET A 298 -12.37 17.26 13.09
N ASP A 299 -13.68 17.00 13.03
CA ASP A 299 -14.56 16.72 14.17
C ASP A 299 -14.53 15.25 14.63
N LYS A 300 -13.91 14.35 13.87
CA LYS A 300 -13.75 12.95 14.28
C LYS A 300 -12.97 12.84 15.58
N ALA A 301 -13.37 11.90 16.43
CA ALA A 301 -12.74 11.66 17.73
C ALA A 301 -11.25 11.40 17.61
N THR A 302 -10.86 10.51 16.69
CA THR A 302 -9.48 10.19 16.34
C THR A 302 -9.30 10.17 14.83
N TRP A 303 -8.07 10.33 14.34
CA TRP A 303 -7.71 10.18 12.94
C TRP A 303 -6.96 8.88 12.66
N GLY A 304 -6.47 8.21 13.70
CA GLY A 304 -5.84 6.91 13.63
C GLY A 304 -6.82 5.82 13.20
N GLY A 305 -6.30 4.71 12.73
CA GLY A 305 -7.02 3.51 12.35
C GLY A 305 -6.06 2.36 12.15
N LEU A 306 -6.57 1.15 11.91
CA LEU A 306 -5.73 -0.02 11.71
C LEU A 306 -4.69 0.25 10.61
N TYR A 307 -3.42 0.26 10.98
CA TYR A 307 -2.30 0.61 10.09
C TYR A 307 -2.49 1.95 9.35
N GLY A 308 -3.11 2.95 9.99
CA GLY A 308 -3.32 4.28 9.44
C GLY A 308 -4.39 4.37 8.35
N SER A 309 -5.31 3.41 8.27
CA SER A 309 -6.33 3.31 7.19
C SER A 309 -7.31 4.48 7.11
N ARG A 310 -7.43 5.32 8.16
CA ARG A 310 -8.34 6.48 8.17
C ARG A 310 -7.65 7.77 7.75
N GLY A 311 -6.42 7.98 8.20
CA GLY A 311 -5.58 9.13 7.88
C GLY A 311 -6.03 10.46 8.48
N ALA A 312 -5.13 11.44 8.48
CA ALA A 312 -5.46 12.82 8.85
C ALA A 312 -6.37 13.48 7.79
N PRO A 313 -7.30 14.36 8.23
CA PRO A 313 -8.10 15.18 7.31
C PRO A 313 -7.24 15.99 6.33
N LEU A 314 -7.80 16.28 5.15
CA LEU A 314 -7.15 17.14 4.14
C LEU A 314 -6.78 18.51 4.72
N GLU A 315 -7.61 19.04 5.60
CA GLU A 315 -7.41 20.30 6.31
C GLU A 315 -6.07 20.32 7.07
N ILE A 316 -5.68 19.20 7.66
CA ILE A 316 -4.41 19.07 8.39
C ILE A 316 -3.23 19.00 7.43
N GLN A 317 -3.38 18.30 6.30
CA GLN A 317 -2.34 18.19 5.29
C GLN A 317 -2.02 19.58 4.68
N ILE A 318 -3.04 20.34 4.32
CA ILE A 318 -2.89 21.71 3.78
C ILE A 318 -2.33 22.65 4.85
N LYS A 319 -2.81 22.56 6.10
CA LYS A 319 -2.27 23.36 7.21
C LYS A 319 -0.78 23.11 7.41
N LEU A 320 -0.32 21.87 7.32
CA LEU A 320 1.12 21.54 7.46
C LEU A 320 1.95 22.09 6.30
N ALA A 321 1.48 21.93 5.06
CA ALA A 321 2.13 22.49 3.87
C ALA A 321 2.27 24.02 3.98
N ASN A 322 1.19 24.71 4.36
CA ASN A 322 1.18 26.16 4.53
C ASN A 322 2.15 26.61 5.63
N PHE A 323 2.23 25.92 6.77
CA PHE A 323 3.14 26.25 7.87
C PHE A 323 4.60 26.11 7.46
N LEU A 324 4.94 25.05 6.74
CA LEU A 324 6.30 24.75 6.34
C LEU A 324 6.71 25.44 5.03
N LYS A 325 5.75 26.07 4.32
CA LYS A 325 5.97 26.58 2.97
C LYS A 325 6.58 25.55 2.04
N ALA A 326 6.10 24.30 2.15
CA ALA A 326 6.50 23.15 1.35
C ALA A 326 5.36 22.76 0.40
N ASP A 327 5.70 22.41 -0.83
CA ASP A 327 4.71 22.00 -1.82
C ASP A 327 4.06 20.65 -1.38
N PRO A 328 2.72 20.53 -1.33
CA PRO A 328 2.08 19.28 -0.95
C PRO A 328 2.03 18.31 -2.12
N TRP A 329 2.41 17.05 -1.90
CA TRP A 329 2.13 15.96 -2.83
C TRP A 329 0.94 15.16 -2.29
N LEU A 330 -0.16 15.21 -3.03
CA LEU A 330 -1.48 14.78 -2.63
C LEU A 330 -1.95 13.57 -3.42
N ASN A 331 -2.55 12.61 -2.73
CA ASN A 331 -3.12 11.40 -3.31
C ASN A 331 -4.60 11.28 -2.91
N VAL A 332 -5.41 10.69 -3.77
CA VAL A 332 -6.82 10.39 -3.50
C VAL A 332 -7.04 8.87 -3.37
N PRO A 333 -8.10 8.41 -2.67
CA PRO A 333 -8.47 7.00 -2.64
C PRO A 333 -8.70 6.45 -4.05
N HIS A 334 -8.32 5.19 -4.30
CA HIS A 334 -8.43 4.58 -5.64
C HIS A 334 -9.87 4.45 -6.16
N ALA A 335 -10.86 4.42 -5.26
CA ALA A 335 -12.27 4.32 -5.62
C ALA A 335 -12.99 5.68 -5.59
N ALA A 336 -12.28 6.80 -5.35
CA ALA A 336 -12.87 8.13 -5.30
C ALA A 336 -13.62 8.47 -6.60
N ASP A 337 -14.87 8.91 -6.46
CA ASP A 337 -15.69 9.38 -7.58
C ASP A 337 -15.29 10.80 -8.02
N ASP A 338 -15.87 11.27 -9.12
CA ASP A 338 -15.54 12.58 -9.69
C ASP A 338 -15.92 13.74 -8.77
N ASP A 339 -17.01 13.58 -8.01
CA ASP A 339 -17.42 14.58 -7.01
C ASP A 339 -16.40 14.68 -5.87
N TYR A 340 -15.92 13.53 -5.37
CA TYR A 340 -14.82 13.50 -4.39
C TYR A 340 -13.60 14.28 -4.91
N ILE A 341 -13.16 13.97 -6.13
CA ILE A 341 -11.98 14.58 -6.74
C ILE A 341 -12.18 16.09 -6.92
N LYS A 342 -13.34 16.50 -7.39
CA LYS A 342 -13.70 17.92 -7.57
C LYS A 342 -13.71 18.69 -6.25
N GLN A 343 -14.36 18.16 -5.21
CA GLN A 343 -14.40 18.80 -3.90
C GLN A 343 -13.02 18.87 -3.26
N PHE A 344 -12.19 17.80 -3.44
CA PHE A 344 -10.82 17.76 -2.99
C PHE A 344 -9.97 18.85 -3.65
N ALA A 345 -10.00 18.96 -4.98
CA ALA A 345 -9.29 19.99 -5.74
C ALA A 345 -9.76 21.42 -5.38
N THR A 346 -11.06 21.60 -5.21
CA THR A 346 -11.65 22.89 -4.79
C THR A 346 -11.13 23.32 -3.43
N TYR A 347 -11.14 22.39 -2.45
CA TYR A 347 -10.62 22.67 -1.12
C TYR A 347 -9.13 23.08 -1.16
N VAL A 348 -8.32 22.34 -1.92
CA VAL A 348 -6.88 22.66 -2.06
C VAL A 348 -6.69 24.04 -2.69
N LYS A 349 -7.42 24.36 -3.76
CA LYS A 349 -7.35 25.68 -4.43
C LYS A 349 -7.68 26.83 -3.47
N GLU A 350 -8.69 26.64 -2.62
CA GLU A 350 -9.20 27.69 -1.72
C GLU A 350 -8.32 27.89 -0.47
N HIS A 351 -7.60 26.85 -0.02
CA HIS A 351 -6.96 26.87 1.30
C HIS A 351 -5.43 26.72 1.26
N LEU A 352 -4.86 26.29 0.13
CA LEU A 352 -3.41 26.23 -0.03
C LEU A 352 -2.84 27.63 -0.26
N ASP A 353 -1.72 27.92 0.38
CA ASP A 353 -0.97 29.17 0.11
C ASP A 353 -0.67 29.28 -1.40
N PRO A 354 -1.04 30.39 -2.05
CA PRO A 354 -0.93 30.56 -3.50
C PRO A 354 0.51 30.52 -4.03
N THR A 355 1.52 30.60 -3.16
CA THR A 355 2.94 30.45 -3.52
C THR A 355 3.39 29.00 -3.60
N LEU A 356 2.55 28.04 -3.17
CA LEU A 356 2.81 26.62 -3.18
C LEU A 356 2.20 25.96 -4.40
N THR A 357 2.87 24.92 -4.90
CA THR A 357 2.45 24.17 -6.09
C THR A 357 2.05 22.74 -5.66
N PRO A 358 0.76 22.38 -5.70
CA PRO A 358 0.35 21.02 -5.40
C PRO A 358 0.89 20.05 -6.45
N HIS A 359 1.46 18.94 -5.98
CA HIS A 359 1.84 17.78 -6.76
C HIS A 359 0.70 16.77 -6.63
N ILE A 360 0.09 16.36 -7.72
CA ILE A 360 -1.10 15.51 -7.69
C ILE A 360 -0.85 14.15 -8.35
N GLU A 361 -1.23 13.10 -7.66
CA GLU A 361 -1.07 11.71 -8.11
C GLU A 361 -2.37 10.94 -7.89
N TYR A 362 -2.89 10.30 -8.96
CA TYR A 362 -4.02 9.42 -8.80
C TYR A 362 -3.56 8.13 -8.11
N THR A 363 -3.96 8.03 -6.90
CA THR A 363 -3.86 7.04 -5.84
C THR A 363 -2.41 6.69 -5.44
N ASN A 364 -2.12 5.46 -5.07
CA ASN A 364 -0.78 5.01 -4.68
C ASN A 364 -0.44 3.71 -5.41
N GLU A 365 0.68 3.70 -6.15
CA GLU A 365 1.22 2.49 -6.79
C GLU A 365 0.16 1.62 -7.50
N ALA A 366 -0.73 2.22 -8.29
CA ALA A 366 -1.80 1.49 -9.00
C ALA A 366 -1.29 0.41 -9.96
N TRP A 367 -0.02 0.49 -10.36
CA TRP A 367 0.69 -0.51 -11.15
C TRP A 367 1.12 -1.75 -10.36
N ASN A 368 1.18 -1.68 -9.00
CA ASN A 368 1.78 -2.70 -8.15
C ASN A 368 0.74 -3.75 -7.70
N ALA A 369 0.87 -4.97 -8.22
CA ALA A 369 -0.04 -6.09 -7.93
C ALA A 369 -0.09 -6.54 -6.44
N ASN A 370 0.76 -6.00 -5.57
CA ASN A 370 0.69 -6.25 -4.13
C ASN A 370 -0.36 -5.40 -3.40
N PHE A 371 -0.92 -4.39 -4.06
CA PHE A 371 -1.91 -3.49 -3.47
C PHE A 371 -3.31 -3.69 -4.06
N VAL A 372 -4.32 -3.46 -3.23
CA VAL A 372 -5.74 -3.46 -3.63
C VAL A 372 -6.06 -2.46 -4.75
N HIS A 373 -5.25 -1.41 -4.88
CA HIS A 373 -5.35 -0.43 -5.96
C HIS A 373 -5.23 -1.10 -7.33
N ASN A 374 -4.21 -1.94 -7.51
CA ASN A 374 -4.03 -2.67 -8.77
C ASN A 374 -5.17 -3.66 -9.05
N GLU A 375 -5.69 -4.34 -8.01
CA GLU A 375 -6.88 -5.19 -8.14
C GLU A 375 -8.10 -4.39 -8.62
N HIS A 376 -8.31 -3.21 -8.03
CA HIS A 376 -9.38 -2.29 -8.47
C HIS A 376 -9.18 -1.87 -9.94
N MET A 377 -7.95 -1.47 -10.34
CA MET A 377 -7.66 -1.11 -11.73
C MET A 377 -7.95 -2.25 -12.70
N GLN A 378 -7.59 -3.49 -12.33
CA GLN A 378 -7.86 -4.67 -13.15
C GLN A 378 -9.36 -4.91 -13.33
N LYS A 379 -10.14 -4.84 -12.23
CA LYS A 379 -11.61 -4.99 -12.27
C LYS A 379 -12.27 -3.95 -13.16
N MET A 380 -11.93 -2.69 -12.98
CA MET A 380 -12.50 -1.60 -13.76
C MET A 380 -12.08 -1.67 -15.22
N GLY A 381 -10.82 -2.00 -15.50
CA GLY A 381 -10.34 -2.15 -16.87
C GLY A 381 -10.99 -3.30 -17.64
N ILE A 382 -11.25 -4.44 -16.98
CA ILE A 382 -12.01 -5.56 -17.55
C ILE A 382 -13.48 -5.15 -17.75
N ALA A 383 -14.11 -4.50 -16.78
CA ALA A 383 -15.51 -4.07 -16.86
C ALA A 383 -15.75 -3.11 -18.04
N GLU A 384 -14.78 -2.25 -18.34
CA GLU A 384 -14.80 -1.33 -19.48
C GLU A 384 -14.32 -1.97 -20.80
N GLY A 385 -13.90 -3.23 -20.80
CA GLY A 385 -13.43 -3.93 -21.99
C GLY A 385 -12.11 -3.40 -22.56
N LEU A 386 -11.26 -2.75 -21.75
CA LEU A 386 -10.02 -2.11 -22.21
C LEU A 386 -8.96 -3.13 -22.68
N ASP A 387 -8.94 -4.30 -22.10
CA ASP A 387 -8.17 -5.46 -22.55
C ASP A 387 -8.78 -6.75 -21.99
N LYS A 388 -8.47 -7.90 -22.60
CA LYS A 388 -8.81 -9.22 -22.05
C LYS A 388 -7.81 -9.69 -21.01
N ASP A 389 -6.55 -9.23 -21.08
CA ASP A 389 -5.54 -9.46 -20.06
C ASP A 389 -5.80 -8.50 -18.90
N ALA A 390 -6.09 -9.05 -17.71
CA ALA A 390 -6.46 -8.25 -16.55
C ALA A 390 -5.37 -7.27 -16.11
N LEU A 391 -4.08 -7.64 -16.15
CA LEU A 391 -2.99 -6.73 -15.82
C LEU A 391 -2.91 -5.59 -16.84
N MET A 392 -3.02 -5.92 -18.12
CA MET A 392 -3.03 -4.93 -19.19
C MET A 392 -4.25 -4.01 -19.11
N ALA A 393 -5.43 -4.59 -18.86
CA ALA A 393 -6.65 -3.82 -18.61
C ALA A 393 -6.47 -2.86 -17.44
N GLY A 394 -5.83 -3.33 -16.36
CA GLY A 394 -5.53 -2.51 -15.19
C GLY A 394 -4.57 -1.36 -15.48
N TYR A 395 -3.50 -1.57 -16.26
CA TYR A 395 -2.59 -0.49 -16.65
C TYR A 395 -3.26 0.54 -17.54
N LYS A 396 -4.09 0.10 -18.50
CA LYS A 396 -4.89 0.98 -19.36
C LYS A 396 -5.92 1.79 -18.58
N TYR A 397 -6.61 1.16 -17.63
CA TYR A 397 -7.56 1.85 -16.77
C TYR A 397 -6.87 2.87 -15.86
N TYR A 398 -5.71 2.51 -15.28
CA TYR A 398 -4.92 3.45 -14.49
C TYR A 398 -4.54 4.70 -15.30
N SER A 399 -4.06 4.51 -16.53
CA SER A 399 -3.74 5.62 -17.44
C SER A 399 -4.94 6.50 -17.71
N LYS A 400 -6.08 5.90 -18.10
CA LYS A 400 -7.35 6.60 -18.39
C LYS A 400 -7.82 7.38 -17.16
N ARG A 401 -7.93 6.72 -15.99
CA ARG A 401 -8.44 7.34 -14.76
C ARG A 401 -7.53 8.44 -14.22
N ALA A 402 -6.22 8.30 -14.38
CA ALA A 402 -5.28 9.37 -14.03
C ALA A 402 -5.50 10.63 -14.90
N VAL A 403 -5.73 10.47 -16.19
CA VAL A 403 -6.05 11.61 -17.08
C VAL A 403 -7.39 12.26 -16.69
N GLU A 404 -8.43 11.46 -16.42
CA GLU A 404 -9.72 11.98 -15.93
C GLU A 404 -9.55 12.76 -14.62
N PHE A 405 -8.75 12.26 -13.70
CA PHE A 405 -8.38 12.93 -12.46
C PHE A 405 -7.69 14.29 -12.73
N PHE A 406 -6.73 14.35 -13.65
CA PHE A 406 -6.06 15.60 -14.02
C PHE A 406 -7.03 16.60 -14.65
N ASN A 407 -7.91 16.16 -15.55
CA ASN A 407 -8.90 17.02 -16.20
C ASN A 407 -9.85 17.66 -15.17
N ILE A 408 -10.31 16.93 -14.15
CA ILE A 408 -11.13 17.51 -13.07
C ILE A 408 -10.36 18.62 -12.31
N TRP A 409 -9.06 18.41 -12.07
CA TRP A 409 -8.22 19.43 -11.46
C TRP A 409 -8.02 20.64 -12.38
N GLU A 410 -7.84 20.43 -13.69
CA GLU A 410 -7.72 21.49 -14.68
C GLU A 410 -9.00 22.35 -14.74
N ASP A 411 -10.18 21.70 -14.72
CA ASP A 411 -11.47 22.40 -14.67
C ASP A 411 -11.59 23.26 -13.40
N VAL A 412 -11.21 22.74 -12.24
CA VAL A 412 -11.26 23.48 -10.97
C VAL A 412 -10.27 24.64 -10.97
N TYR A 413 -9.05 24.46 -11.45
CA TYR A 413 -8.00 25.48 -11.43
C TYR A 413 -8.08 26.47 -12.58
N GLY A 414 -8.75 26.13 -13.68
CA GLY A 414 -8.84 26.91 -14.91
C GLY A 414 -7.59 26.75 -15.79
N GLY A 415 -6.94 25.58 -15.73
CA GLY A 415 -5.74 25.22 -16.47
C GLY A 415 -4.78 24.36 -15.63
N HIS A 416 -3.69 23.90 -16.23
CA HIS A 416 -2.75 22.97 -15.61
C HIS A 416 -1.42 23.59 -15.12
N ASP A 417 -1.26 24.89 -15.25
CA ASP A 417 -0.02 25.61 -14.94
C ASP A 417 0.27 25.74 -13.43
N LYS A 418 -0.74 25.56 -12.58
CA LYS A 418 -0.67 25.76 -11.12
C LYS A 418 -0.48 24.50 -10.28
N PHE A 419 -0.30 23.35 -10.90
CA PHE A 419 -0.03 22.08 -10.22
C PHE A 419 0.83 21.17 -11.08
N VAL A 420 1.35 20.08 -10.51
CA VAL A 420 2.18 19.09 -11.20
C VAL A 420 1.42 17.76 -11.32
N ARG A 421 1.20 17.29 -12.55
CA ARG A 421 0.50 16.04 -12.87
C ARG A 421 1.47 14.87 -12.86
N ILE A 422 1.29 13.95 -11.93
CA ILE A 422 2.22 12.85 -11.69
C ILE A 422 1.54 11.51 -11.94
N ILE A 423 2.22 10.67 -12.73
CA ILE A 423 1.91 9.26 -12.84
C ILE A 423 3.05 8.42 -12.27
N SER A 424 2.72 7.35 -11.54
CA SER A 424 3.73 6.49 -10.94
C SER A 424 3.98 5.22 -11.78
N GLY A 425 5.21 4.71 -11.70
CA GLY A 425 5.67 3.52 -12.40
C GLY A 425 6.67 2.70 -11.59
N TRP A 426 7.06 1.57 -12.15
CA TRP A 426 7.95 0.62 -11.51
C TRP A 426 9.41 0.87 -11.94
N ASP A 427 10.30 1.08 -10.98
CA ASP A 427 11.71 1.41 -11.21
C ASP A 427 12.50 0.34 -12.00
N THR A 428 12.15 -0.95 -11.82
CA THR A 428 12.80 -2.07 -12.51
C THR A 428 12.07 -2.55 -13.77
N ARG A 429 10.91 -1.98 -14.06
CA ARG A 429 10.05 -2.36 -15.20
C ARG A 429 9.64 -1.14 -16.02
N PRO A 430 10.63 -0.49 -16.68
CA PRO A 430 10.34 0.64 -17.56
C PRO A 430 9.37 0.31 -18.70
N ASP A 431 9.29 -0.97 -19.11
CA ASP A 431 8.31 -1.46 -20.07
C ASP A 431 6.85 -1.23 -19.61
N ILE A 432 6.53 -1.47 -18.33
CA ILE A 432 5.20 -1.19 -17.76
C ILE A 432 4.94 0.32 -17.76
N SER A 433 5.91 1.11 -17.29
CA SER A 433 5.80 2.58 -17.30
C SER A 433 5.60 3.12 -18.73
N GLY A 434 6.26 2.51 -19.71
CA GLY A 434 6.08 2.85 -21.13
C GLY A 434 4.66 2.56 -21.64
N ILE A 435 4.07 1.42 -21.25
CA ILE A 435 2.67 1.08 -21.58
C ILE A 435 1.71 2.12 -21.00
N ILE A 436 1.87 2.43 -19.71
CA ILE A 436 1.04 3.40 -18.99
C ILE A 436 1.09 4.78 -19.66
N LEU A 437 2.28 5.25 -20.00
CA LEU A 437 2.48 6.55 -20.64
C LEU A 437 1.95 6.59 -22.09
N ALA A 438 2.16 5.52 -22.86
CA ALA A 438 1.79 5.47 -24.27
C ALA A 438 0.27 5.29 -24.50
N TYR A 439 -0.44 4.66 -23.57
CA TYR A 439 -1.86 4.36 -23.74
C TYR A 439 -2.68 5.66 -23.84
N ASN A 440 -3.46 5.80 -24.94
CA ASN A 440 -4.26 6.98 -25.25
C ASN A 440 -3.50 8.31 -25.11
N ASP A 441 -2.19 8.29 -25.42
CA ASP A 441 -1.35 9.48 -25.33
C ASP A 441 -1.27 10.10 -23.92
N THR A 442 -1.45 9.31 -22.88
CA THR A 442 -1.42 9.73 -21.46
C THR A 442 -0.24 10.65 -21.15
N TYR A 443 0.97 10.38 -21.74
CA TYR A 443 2.17 11.20 -21.53
C TYR A 443 2.00 12.68 -21.90
N LYS A 444 1.06 13.03 -22.78
CA LYS A 444 0.76 14.43 -23.14
C LYS A 444 0.08 15.18 -21.99
N GLN A 445 -0.59 14.46 -21.11
CA GLN A 445 -1.29 14.97 -19.94
C GLN A 445 -0.49 14.84 -18.63
N VAL A 446 0.79 14.43 -18.71
CA VAL A 446 1.65 14.13 -17.55
C VAL A 446 2.88 15.04 -17.57
N ASP A 447 3.24 15.60 -16.42
CA ASP A 447 4.43 16.40 -16.24
C ASP A 447 5.60 15.53 -15.74
N ALA A 448 5.32 14.54 -14.88
CA ALA A 448 6.34 13.68 -14.31
C ALA A 448 5.95 12.19 -14.22
N LEU A 449 6.93 11.32 -14.49
CA LEU A 449 6.91 9.90 -14.14
C LEU A 449 7.64 9.71 -12.81
N ALA A 450 6.96 9.22 -11.80
CA ALA A 450 7.52 8.98 -10.47
C ALA A 450 7.84 7.50 -10.25
N ILE A 451 9.01 7.19 -9.67
CA ILE A 451 9.47 5.83 -9.34
C ILE A 451 9.99 5.74 -7.91
N ALA A 452 10.25 4.51 -7.41
CA ALA A 452 10.76 4.27 -6.06
C ALA A 452 12.11 3.52 -6.08
N PRO A 453 13.25 4.21 -6.18
CA PRO A 453 14.57 3.58 -6.27
C PRO A 453 15.07 3.11 -4.89
N TYR A 454 14.60 1.96 -4.43
CA TYR A 454 15.08 1.34 -3.20
C TYR A 454 16.34 0.50 -3.42
N VAL A 455 17.36 0.71 -2.58
CA VAL A 455 18.61 -0.06 -2.54
C VAL A 455 18.52 -1.18 -1.54
N GLY A 456 18.66 -2.42 -1.96
CA GLY A 456 18.49 -3.64 -1.17
C GLY A 456 17.46 -4.57 -1.79
N GLY A 457 17.38 -5.82 -1.31
CA GLY A 457 16.43 -6.82 -1.83
C GLY A 457 17.05 -8.17 -2.16
N ASN A 458 18.34 -8.37 -1.89
CA ASN A 458 18.98 -9.70 -1.95
C ASN A 458 18.64 -10.52 -0.70
N VAL A 459 17.35 -10.87 -0.54
CA VAL A 459 16.83 -11.55 0.66
C VAL A 459 17.59 -12.82 1.01
N ARG A 460 18.00 -13.62 0.00
CA ARG A 460 18.79 -14.82 0.23
C ARG A 460 20.16 -14.48 0.84
N GLY A 461 20.89 -13.55 0.23
CA GLY A 461 22.18 -13.09 0.75
C GLY A 461 22.05 -12.51 2.16
N PHE A 462 21.00 -11.74 2.43
CA PHE A 462 20.74 -11.19 3.77
C PHE A 462 20.54 -12.27 4.84
N ARG A 463 19.85 -13.36 4.52
CA ARG A 463 19.68 -14.52 5.43
C ARG A 463 20.97 -15.29 5.67
N GLU A 464 21.91 -15.25 4.73
CA GLU A 464 23.22 -15.86 4.80
C GLU A 464 24.26 -14.97 5.51
N SER A 465 24.00 -13.66 5.64
CA SER A 465 24.87 -12.67 6.27
C SER A 465 25.01 -12.91 7.77
N LYS A 466 26.22 -12.72 8.30
CA LYS A 466 26.52 -12.88 9.74
C LYS A 466 26.91 -11.56 10.40
N THR A 467 27.36 -10.60 9.62
CA THR A 467 27.89 -9.32 10.09
C THR A 467 27.24 -8.14 9.34
N VAL A 468 27.40 -6.95 9.89
CA VAL A 468 27.00 -5.70 9.21
C VAL A 468 27.84 -5.48 7.95
N ASP A 469 29.08 -5.94 7.92
CA ASP A 469 29.97 -5.85 6.75
C ASP A 469 29.43 -6.68 5.59
N ASP A 470 28.88 -7.87 5.85
CA ASP A 470 28.21 -8.68 4.83
C ASP A 470 27.01 -7.92 4.22
N ILE A 471 26.23 -7.23 5.04
CA ILE A 471 25.11 -6.40 4.57
C ILE A 471 25.62 -5.29 3.64
N PHE A 472 26.65 -4.51 4.05
CA PHE A 472 27.19 -3.46 3.20
C PHE A 472 27.88 -4.00 1.94
N HIS A 473 28.50 -5.18 2.01
CA HIS A 473 29.01 -5.84 0.82
C HIS A 473 27.88 -6.08 -0.19
N LEU A 474 26.75 -6.68 0.24
CA LEU A 474 25.60 -6.90 -0.63
C LEU A 474 24.99 -5.60 -1.19
N LEU A 475 24.98 -4.52 -0.40
CA LEU A 475 24.46 -3.23 -0.85
C LEU A 475 25.35 -2.51 -1.87
N THR A 476 26.64 -2.86 -1.95
CA THR A 476 27.63 -2.14 -2.78
C THR A 476 28.28 -2.98 -3.87
N ASP A 477 28.18 -4.30 -3.82
CA ASP A 477 28.72 -5.19 -4.86
C ASP A 477 27.94 -5.08 -6.17
N LYS A 478 28.67 -4.90 -7.28
CA LYS A 478 28.10 -4.76 -8.63
C LYS A 478 27.32 -5.98 -9.13
N LYS A 479 27.53 -7.16 -8.54
CA LYS A 479 26.83 -8.40 -8.93
C LYS A 479 25.62 -8.68 -8.06
N SER A 480 25.52 -8.07 -6.87
CA SER A 480 24.43 -8.32 -5.94
C SER A 480 23.11 -7.71 -6.45
N TYR A 481 22.02 -8.48 -6.31
CA TYR A 481 20.68 -8.03 -6.70
C TYR A 481 20.25 -6.80 -5.90
N ARG A 482 19.76 -5.76 -6.57
CA ARG A 482 19.31 -4.49 -5.97
C ARG A 482 20.39 -3.78 -5.13
N SER A 483 21.67 -4.04 -5.38
CA SER A 483 22.75 -3.21 -4.85
C SER A 483 22.70 -1.79 -5.44
N LEU A 484 23.34 -0.82 -4.80
CA LEU A 484 23.36 0.56 -5.28
C LEU A 484 23.82 0.69 -6.75
N PRO A 485 24.92 0.01 -7.21
CA PRO A 485 25.28 0.04 -8.63
C PRO A 485 24.20 -0.51 -9.56
N LYS A 486 23.49 -1.59 -9.14
CA LYS A 486 22.39 -2.18 -9.93
C LYS A 486 21.18 -1.27 -10.00
N VAL A 487 20.80 -0.67 -8.87
CA VAL A 487 19.69 0.31 -8.84
C VAL A 487 20.02 1.50 -9.76
N ILE A 488 21.24 2.04 -9.70
CA ILE A 488 21.67 3.12 -10.60
C ILE A 488 21.59 2.70 -12.08
N GLU A 489 21.96 1.47 -12.41
CA GLU A 489 21.84 0.93 -13.77
C GLU A 489 20.38 0.88 -14.24
N GLU A 490 19.47 0.48 -13.36
CA GLU A 490 18.03 0.34 -13.66
C GLU A 490 17.32 1.69 -13.79
N ILE A 491 17.56 2.61 -12.87
CA ILE A 491 16.94 3.95 -12.95
C ILE A 491 17.43 4.74 -14.18
N LYS A 492 18.63 4.48 -14.70
CA LYS A 492 19.09 5.05 -15.99
C LYS A 492 18.20 4.64 -17.17
N LYS A 493 17.65 3.42 -17.17
CA LYS A 493 16.73 2.97 -18.21
C LYS A 493 15.41 3.75 -18.14
N THR A 494 14.91 3.98 -16.92
CA THR A 494 13.71 4.79 -16.71
C THR A 494 13.94 6.27 -17.03
N ALA A 495 15.13 6.81 -16.71
CA ALA A 495 15.50 8.17 -17.10
C ALA A 495 15.53 8.36 -18.63
N LYS A 496 16.03 7.36 -19.36
CA LYS A 496 15.97 7.35 -20.82
C LYS A 496 14.54 7.34 -21.33
N LEU A 497 13.70 6.45 -20.79
CA LEU A 497 12.27 6.36 -21.12
C LEU A 497 11.57 7.69 -20.88
N SER A 498 11.74 8.32 -19.71
CA SER A 498 11.15 9.62 -19.40
C SER A 498 11.49 10.71 -20.42
N LYS A 499 12.78 10.76 -20.84
CA LYS A 499 13.24 11.68 -21.90
C LYS A 499 12.58 11.38 -23.25
N GLU A 500 12.38 10.09 -23.59
CA GLU A 500 11.69 9.69 -24.83
C GLU A 500 10.24 10.14 -24.86
N PHE A 501 9.55 10.16 -23.70
CA PHE A 501 8.19 10.65 -23.57
C PHE A 501 8.07 12.17 -23.30
N GLY A 502 9.20 12.85 -23.09
CA GLY A 502 9.22 14.29 -22.76
C GLY A 502 8.57 14.58 -21.39
N VAL A 503 8.71 13.67 -20.41
CA VAL A 503 8.25 13.84 -19.03
C VAL A 503 9.44 13.86 -18.08
N GLU A 504 9.32 14.56 -16.94
CA GLU A 504 10.38 14.57 -15.92
C GLU A 504 10.39 13.25 -15.13
N MET A 505 11.58 12.72 -14.84
CA MET A 505 11.70 11.60 -13.90
C MET A 505 11.86 12.12 -12.48
N ILE A 506 10.96 11.74 -11.58
CA ILE A 506 11.01 12.06 -10.15
C ILE A 506 10.88 10.80 -9.29
N SER A 507 11.17 10.90 -7.99
CA SER A 507 10.96 9.81 -7.06
C SER A 507 9.80 10.13 -6.10
N TYR A 508 8.81 9.21 -6.02
CA TYR A 508 7.76 9.31 -5.00
C TYR A 508 8.19 8.72 -3.65
N GLU A 509 9.11 7.75 -3.66
CA GLU A 509 9.75 7.11 -2.51
C GLU A 509 11.17 6.71 -2.88
N GLY A 510 12.03 6.46 -1.90
CA GLY A 510 13.35 5.93 -2.15
C GLY A 510 14.23 5.91 -0.92
N GLY A 511 15.33 5.16 -1.00
CA GLY A 511 16.30 4.98 0.07
C GLY A 511 16.78 3.54 0.21
N GLN A 512 17.09 3.08 1.43
CA GLN A 512 17.44 1.69 1.69
C GLN A 512 16.19 0.81 1.76
N GLY A 513 16.29 -0.43 1.27
CA GLY A 513 15.23 -1.44 1.26
C GLY A 513 15.65 -2.71 2.04
N LEU A 514 16.28 -2.55 3.21
CA LEU A 514 16.68 -3.67 4.07
C LEU A 514 15.46 -4.22 4.81
N VAL A 515 14.84 -5.22 4.20
CA VAL A 515 13.67 -5.91 4.76
C VAL A 515 13.63 -7.36 4.29
N ASP A 516 13.23 -8.26 5.16
CA ASP A 516 12.83 -9.63 4.83
C ASP A 516 11.39 -9.86 5.28
N TRP A 517 10.44 -9.82 4.35
CA TRP A 517 9.01 -9.96 4.62
C TRP A 517 8.59 -11.30 5.25
N ALA A 518 9.49 -12.30 5.26
CA ALA A 518 9.25 -13.57 5.94
C ALA A 518 9.58 -13.52 7.43
N THR A 519 10.33 -12.53 7.91
CA THR A 519 10.59 -12.34 9.34
C THR A 519 9.34 -11.79 10.04
N ARG A 520 9.10 -12.24 11.28
CA ARG A 520 7.90 -11.88 12.05
C ARG A 520 8.23 -11.22 13.39
N ASP A 521 9.46 -11.40 13.84
CA ASP A 521 9.92 -10.91 15.13
C ASP A 521 11.05 -9.89 14.97
N TYR A 522 11.07 -8.91 15.86
CA TYR A 522 12.10 -7.86 15.91
C TYR A 522 13.52 -8.46 16.03
N MET A 523 13.69 -9.50 16.84
CA MET A 523 14.98 -10.16 17.06
C MET A 523 15.28 -11.30 16.06
N GLN A 524 14.36 -11.61 15.16
CA GLN A 524 14.55 -12.65 14.15
C GLN A 524 15.60 -12.19 13.12
N HIS A 525 16.62 -13.02 12.90
CA HIS A 525 17.61 -12.78 11.84
C HIS A 525 16.93 -12.71 10.47
N PRO A 526 17.28 -11.73 9.59
CA PRO A 526 18.42 -10.82 9.68
C PRO A 526 18.09 -9.41 10.27
N ASN A 527 16.91 -9.19 10.88
CA ASN A 527 16.49 -7.88 11.39
C ASN A 527 17.53 -7.16 12.26
N PRO A 528 18.18 -7.82 13.27
CA PRO A 528 19.21 -7.13 14.06
C PRO A 528 20.37 -6.58 13.23
N LEU A 529 20.78 -7.27 12.16
CA LEU A 529 21.81 -6.78 11.24
C LEU A 529 21.31 -5.59 10.42
N PHE A 530 20.05 -5.60 10.00
CA PHE A 530 19.44 -4.47 9.29
C PHE A 530 19.37 -3.22 10.17
N PHE A 531 19.00 -3.37 11.44
CA PHE A 531 18.95 -2.25 12.38
C PHE A 531 20.34 -1.68 12.63
N ALA A 532 21.34 -2.55 12.84
CA ALA A 532 22.73 -2.12 13.01
C ALA A 532 23.25 -1.43 11.74
N ALA A 533 22.99 -1.95 10.55
CA ALA A 533 23.38 -1.32 9.29
C ALA A 533 22.71 0.06 9.07
N ASN A 534 21.48 0.26 9.54
CA ASN A 534 20.80 1.56 9.45
C ASN A 534 21.42 2.63 10.39
N ARG A 535 22.11 2.21 11.44
CA ARG A 535 22.84 3.10 12.39
C ARG A 535 24.31 3.30 12.01
N ASP A 536 24.83 2.49 11.10
CA ASP A 536 26.23 2.52 10.66
C ASP A 536 26.52 3.77 9.80
N PRO A 537 27.64 4.49 10.02
CA PRO A 537 28.01 5.68 9.22
C PRO A 537 28.12 5.42 7.71
N ARG A 538 28.33 4.19 7.27
CA ARG A 538 28.35 3.81 5.85
C ARG A 538 26.99 4.03 5.18
N MET A 539 25.91 4.00 5.94
CA MET A 539 24.58 4.29 5.44
C MET A 539 24.47 5.75 4.92
N LYS A 540 25.11 6.70 5.60
CA LYS A 540 25.25 8.09 5.11
C LYS A 540 25.91 8.14 3.73
N LYS A 541 27.02 7.41 3.56
CA LYS A 541 27.73 7.35 2.28
C LYS A 541 26.86 6.74 1.17
N LEU A 542 26.07 5.72 1.48
CA LEU A 542 25.16 5.07 0.54
C LEU A 542 24.09 6.05 0.05
N TYR A 543 23.45 6.81 0.95
CA TYR A 543 22.43 7.80 0.60
C TYR A 543 23.01 8.95 -0.24
N LEU A 544 24.18 9.50 0.15
CA LEU A 544 24.84 10.55 -0.65
C LEU A 544 25.19 10.09 -2.06
N LYS A 545 25.61 8.82 -2.22
CA LYS A 545 25.86 8.25 -3.56
C LYS A 545 24.57 8.07 -4.36
N LEU A 546 23.47 7.64 -3.73
CA LEU A 546 22.19 7.50 -4.39
C LEU A 546 21.67 8.87 -4.88
N TYR A 547 21.64 9.87 -4.01
CA TYR A 547 21.22 11.24 -4.37
C TYR A 547 22.12 11.87 -5.44
N GLY A 548 23.44 11.68 -5.32
CA GLY A 548 24.40 12.17 -6.33
C GLY A 548 24.15 11.55 -7.70
N ALA A 549 23.98 10.22 -7.76
CA ALA A 549 23.68 9.53 -9.00
C ALA A 549 22.33 9.95 -9.61
N TRP A 550 21.33 10.23 -8.78
CA TRP A 550 20.03 10.75 -9.20
C TRP A 550 20.15 12.12 -9.86
N ARG A 551 20.84 13.05 -9.21
CA ARG A 551 21.15 14.38 -9.75
C ARG A 551 21.92 14.29 -11.07
N ASP A 552 22.96 13.46 -11.11
CA ASP A 552 23.87 13.35 -12.26
C ASP A 552 23.22 12.74 -13.50
N MET A 553 22.09 12.05 -13.34
CA MET A 553 21.22 11.61 -14.44
C MET A 553 20.30 12.71 -14.95
N GLY A 554 20.22 13.85 -14.26
CA GLY A 554 19.30 14.94 -14.55
C GLY A 554 17.86 14.66 -14.14
N ALA A 555 17.62 13.69 -13.27
CA ALA A 555 16.30 13.41 -12.70
C ALA A 555 15.93 14.50 -11.67
N GLY A 556 14.67 14.90 -11.60
CA GLY A 556 14.19 16.00 -10.76
C GLY A 556 14.07 15.66 -9.28
N LEU A 557 12.96 16.02 -8.66
CA LEU A 557 12.68 15.83 -7.24
C LEU A 557 12.94 14.38 -6.77
N PHE A 558 13.66 14.24 -5.64
CA PHE A 558 13.79 12.97 -4.94
C PHE A 558 13.04 13.00 -3.61
N THR A 559 11.93 12.25 -3.48
CA THR A 559 11.15 12.20 -2.25
C THR A 559 11.54 10.98 -1.43
N THR A 560 12.22 11.23 -0.30
CA THR A 560 12.78 10.18 0.55
C THR A 560 11.69 9.48 1.39
N PHE A 561 11.79 8.18 1.58
CA PHE A 561 10.93 7.41 2.48
C PHE A 561 11.70 7.05 3.76
N ALA A 562 11.37 7.56 4.97
CA ALA A 562 10.25 8.42 5.30
C ALA A 562 10.57 9.29 6.53
N ALA A 563 9.57 9.99 7.06
CA ALA A 563 9.58 10.65 8.37
C ALA A 563 10.02 9.68 9.48
N PRO A 564 10.40 10.17 10.69
CA PRO A 564 10.92 9.31 11.75
C PRO A 564 10.00 8.14 12.07
N ARG A 565 10.53 6.90 11.99
CA ARG A 565 9.78 5.66 12.15
C ARG A 565 10.64 4.60 12.83
N SER A 566 10.07 3.93 13.86
CA SER A 566 10.77 2.84 14.57
C SER A 566 11.15 1.70 13.63
N CYS A 567 12.35 1.16 13.83
CA CYS A 567 12.75 -0.10 13.20
C CYS A 567 11.92 -1.26 13.73
N ASN A 568 11.46 -2.13 12.84
CA ASN A 568 10.72 -3.33 13.21
C ASN A 568 10.90 -4.44 12.14
N ALA A 569 10.19 -5.57 12.27
CA ALA A 569 10.25 -6.66 11.31
C ALA A 569 9.83 -6.29 9.87
N HIS A 570 9.18 -5.15 9.69
CA HIS A 570 8.77 -4.63 8.38
C HIS A 570 9.73 -3.58 7.82
N GLY A 571 10.90 -3.39 8.42
CA GLY A 571 11.97 -2.52 7.94
C GLY A 571 12.29 -1.31 8.83
N CYS A 572 13.35 -0.61 8.47
CA CYS A 572 13.87 0.61 9.12
C CYS A 572 13.75 1.82 8.19
N TRP A 573 12.54 2.19 7.81
CA TRP A 573 12.30 3.15 6.72
C TRP A 573 12.59 4.61 7.09
N GLY A 574 12.33 5.01 8.34
CA GLY A 574 12.50 6.40 8.78
C GLY A 574 13.93 6.91 8.63
N LEU A 575 14.10 8.17 8.28
CA LEU A 575 15.40 8.84 8.29
C LEU A 575 16.00 8.92 9.71
N LYS A 576 15.12 8.85 10.72
CA LYS A 576 15.42 8.66 12.16
C LYS A 576 14.54 7.52 12.69
N GLU A 577 14.96 6.88 13.78
CA GLU A 577 14.14 5.83 14.41
C GLU A 577 12.97 6.39 15.22
N HIS A 578 13.13 7.60 15.78
CA HIS A 578 12.07 8.38 16.41
C HIS A 578 12.40 9.88 16.32
N ILE A 579 11.41 10.74 16.51
CA ILE A 579 11.54 12.18 16.23
C ILE A 579 12.67 12.85 16.99
N ARG A 580 12.93 12.48 18.22
CA ARG A 580 13.95 13.07 19.13
C ARG A 580 15.31 12.35 19.08
N LYS A 581 15.48 11.32 18.22
CA LYS A 581 16.77 10.65 18.01
C LYS A 581 17.83 11.68 17.61
N PRO A 582 19.04 11.72 18.21
CA PRO A 582 20.10 12.65 17.85
C PRO A 582 20.48 12.58 16.36
N LEU A 583 20.96 13.70 15.80
CA LEU A 583 21.34 13.77 14.39
C LEU A 583 22.55 12.89 14.08
N ASP A 584 23.57 12.94 14.93
CA ASP A 584 24.81 12.14 14.85
C ASP A 584 24.59 10.62 14.99
N GLU A 585 23.42 10.21 15.47
CA GLU A 585 22.95 8.82 15.49
C GLU A 585 21.99 8.48 14.33
N SER A 586 21.84 9.39 13.37
CA SER A 586 20.83 9.29 12.28
C SER A 586 21.46 9.49 10.91
N PRO A 587 22.34 8.56 10.46
CA PRO A 587 23.18 8.75 9.25
C PRO A 587 22.38 9.00 7.97
N LYS A 588 21.13 8.53 7.86
CA LYS A 588 20.24 8.80 6.72
C LYS A 588 19.78 10.26 6.71
N LEU A 589 19.41 10.82 7.87
CA LEU A 589 19.03 12.22 7.97
C LEU A 589 20.25 13.12 7.74
N GLU A 590 21.41 12.79 8.33
CA GLU A 590 22.65 13.52 8.05
C GLU A 590 22.97 13.61 6.57
N ALA A 591 22.85 12.49 5.85
CA ALA A 591 23.05 12.46 4.39
C ALA A 591 22.09 13.39 3.66
N SER A 592 20.81 13.38 4.05
CA SER A 592 19.77 14.21 3.43
C SER A 592 20.04 15.70 3.66
N LEU A 593 20.33 16.11 4.89
CA LEU A 593 20.65 17.51 5.22
C LEU A 593 21.95 17.97 4.56
N GLU A 594 22.98 17.12 4.52
CA GLU A 594 24.24 17.43 3.83
C GLU A 594 24.00 17.62 2.33
N PHE A 595 23.18 16.77 1.69
CA PHE A 595 22.85 16.89 0.29
C PHE A 595 22.06 18.16 -0.01
N ILE A 596 21.08 18.51 0.82
CA ILE A 596 20.30 19.77 0.73
C ILE A 596 21.22 20.99 0.84
N ALA A 597 22.15 20.97 1.80
CA ALA A 597 23.07 22.10 2.02
C ALA A 597 24.01 22.34 0.82
N LYS A 598 24.39 21.28 0.09
CA LYS A 598 25.34 21.36 -1.02
C LYS A 598 24.69 21.50 -2.40
N ASN A 599 23.37 21.31 -2.51
CA ASN A 599 22.66 21.28 -3.79
C ASN A 599 21.38 22.12 -3.72
N LYS A 600 21.14 22.85 -4.80
CA LYS A 600 19.87 23.54 -5.02
C LYS A 600 19.04 22.77 -6.02
N LYS A 601 17.72 22.97 -6.05
CA LYS A 601 16.79 22.49 -7.07
C LYS A 601 17.32 22.86 -8.46
N TRP A 602 17.43 21.90 -9.36
CA TRP A 602 17.96 22.03 -10.73
C TRP A 602 16.93 21.80 -11.82
N TRP A 603 15.68 21.52 -11.50
CA TRP A 603 14.56 21.40 -12.45
C TRP A 603 13.61 22.57 -12.32
N ASP A 604 12.82 22.77 -13.37
CA ASP A 604 11.89 23.88 -13.51
C ASP A 604 10.56 23.35 -14.08
N TRP A 605 9.49 23.40 -13.28
CA TRP A 605 8.19 22.86 -13.68
C TRP A 605 7.58 23.61 -14.88
N ASP A 606 7.84 24.90 -15.05
CA ASP A 606 7.32 25.67 -16.19
C ASP A 606 7.98 25.23 -17.50
N LYS A 607 9.29 24.99 -17.46
CA LYS A 607 10.00 24.41 -18.62
C LYS A 607 9.54 22.98 -18.92
N ILE A 608 9.29 22.16 -17.90
CA ILE A 608 8.84 20.77 -18.05
C ILE A 608 7.44 20.73 -18.68
N ARG A 609 6.49 21.51 -18.16
CA ARG A 609 5.12 21.61 -18.71
C ARG A 609 5.08 22.07 -20.15
N ASN A 610 5.95 23.01 -20.51
CA ASN A 610 6.06 23.58 -21.85
C ASN A 610 6.99 22.80 -22.77
N ALA A 611 7.59 21.67 -22.31
CA ALA A 611 8.47 20.85 -23.13
C ALA A 611 7.69 20.19 -24.28
N HIS A 612 8.34 20.12 -25.46
CA HIS A 612 7.77 19.44 -26.61
C HIS A 612 7.53 17.97 -26.33
N LYS A 613 6.32 17.50 -26.47
CA LYS A 613 5.96 16.07 -26.37
C LYS A 613 6.16 15.39 -27.74
N PRO A 614 6.65 14.13 -27.78
CA PRO A 614 6.80 13.40 -29.01
C PRO A 614 5.46 13.11 -29.70
N SER A 615 5.48 12.76 -30.98
CA SER A 615 4.27 12.25 -31.65
C SER A 615 3.91 10.86 -31.16
N SER A 616 2.61 10.53 -31.19
CA SER A 616 2.09 9.22 -30.76
C SER A 616 2.77 8.05 -31.51
N ALA A 617 3.06 8.22 -32.80
CA ALA A 617 3.74 7.21 -33.63
C ALA A 617 5.16 6.87 -33.10
N LYS A 618 5.89 7.86 -32.55
CA LYS A 618 7.24 7.66 -32.01
C LYS A 618 7.25 6.75 -30.79
N VAL A 619 6.20 6.78 -29.96
CA VAL A 619 6.11 6.03 -28.71
C VAL A 619 5.19 4.81 -28.78
N ALA A 620 4.55 4.58 -29.92
CA ALA A 620 3.62 3.46 -30.14
C ALA A 620 4.24 2.07 -29.88
N HIS A 621 5.56 1.94 -30.03
CA HIS A 621 6.27 0.68 -29.80
C HIS A 621 6.27 0.21 -28.33
N TYR A 622 5.92 1.08 -27.38
CA TYR A 622 5.70 0.70 -25.98
C TYR A 622 4.36 0.00 -25.76
N LEU A 623 3.38 0.20 -26.65
CA LEU A 623 2.14 -0.55 -26.58
C LEU A 623 2.40 -2.00 -27.00
N PRO A 624 1.92 -2.99 -26.25
CA PRO A 624 2.24 -4.38 -26.55
C PRO A 624 1.67 -4.78 -27.92
N HIS A 625 2.57 -5.04 -28.84
CA HIS A 625 2.29 -5.81 -30.04
C HIS A 625 2.65 -7.26 -29.74
N LEU A 626 1.66 -8.14 -29.77
CA LEU A 626 1.89 -9.57 -29.68
C LEU A 626 2.61 -10.01 -30.96
N ASP A 627 3.95 -10.10 -30.93
CA ASP A 627 4.70 -10.74 -32.01
C ASP A 627 4.54 -12.27 -31.84
N PRO A 628 3.77 -12.93 -32.71
CA PRO A 628 3.53 -14.37 -32.57
C PRO A 628 4.81 -15.20 -32.78
N ASN A 629 5.86 -14.61 -33.33
CA ASN A 629 7.14 -15.26 -33.62
C ASN A 629 8.16 -15.18 -32.49
N LYS A 630 7.89 -14.39 -31.44
CA LYS A 630 8.79 -14.32 -30.27
C LYS A 630 8.35 -15.30 -29.16
N PRO A 631 9.31 -16.11 -28.62
CA PRO A 631 9.02 -16.96 -27.49
C PRO A 631 8.49 -16.15 -26.30
N ARG A 632 7.32 -16.54 -25.78
CA ARG A 632 6.70 -15.93 -24.61
C ARG A 632 7.41 -16.28 -23.31
N ILE A 633 7.84 -17.52 -23.21
CA ILE A 633 8.60 -18.02 -22.06
C ILE A 633 9.71 -18.97 -22.50
N VAL A 634 10.70 -19.10 -21.63
CA VAL A 634 11.76 -20.08 -21.72
C VAL A 634 11.54 -21.12 -20.64
N ILE A 635 11.23 -22.35 -21.03
CA ILE A 635 11.08 -23.45 -20.08
C ILE A 635 12.46 -24.06 -19.75
N ARG A 636 12.74 -24.17 -18.45
CA ARG A 636 14.04 -24.60 -17.92
C ARG A 636 14.07 -26.10 -17.65
N PRO A 637 15.25 -26.73 -17.74
CA PRO A 637 15.37 -28.14 -17.36
C PRO A 637 15.11 -28.32 -15.86
N ALA A 638 14.44 -29.42 -15.53
CA ALA A 638 14.25 -29.84 -14.16
C ALA A 638 15.62 -30.30 -13.58
N LYS A 639 16.09 -29.63 -12.52
CA LYS A 639 17.38 -29.94 -11.86
C LYS A 639 17.12 -30.33 -10.40
N GLY A 640 17.92 -31.28 -9.89
CA GLY A 640 17.88 -31.69 -8.50
C GLY A 640 16.95 -32.87 -8.22
N ASP A 641 16.49 -33.02 -6.96
CA ASP A 641 15.59 -34.09 -6.54
C ASP A 641 14.22 -33.95 -7.23
N LYS A 642 13.70 -35.06 -7.79
CA LYS A 642 12.38 -35.16 -8.44
C LYS A 642 11.23 -34.59 -7.59
N LYS A 643 11.35 -34.67 -6.26
CA LYS A 643 10.38 -34.05 -5.33
C LYS A 643 10.22 -32.53 -5.48
N HIS A 644 11.20 -31.86 -6.11
CA HIS A 644 11.20 -30.41 -6.33
C HIS A 644 10.74 -30.01 -7.74
N PHE A 645 10.52 -30.97 -8.65
CA PHE A 645 10.12 -30.65 -10.02
C PHE A 645 8.75 -29.97 -10.12
N HIS A 646 7.86 -30.26 -9.17
CA HIS A 646 6.53 -29.66 -9.04
C HIS A 646 6.50 -28.48 -8.03
N ARG A 647 7.52 -27.61 -8.02
CA ARG A 647 7.51 -26.36 -7.25
C ARG A 647 7.43 -25.16 -8.18
N LEU A 648 6.55 -24.21 -7.84
CA LEU A 648 6.46 -22.92 -8.51
C LEU A 648 7.66 -22.06 -8.09
N GLU A 649 8.62 -21.85 -9.00
CA GLU A 649 9.81 -21.01 -8.78
C GLU A 649 9.72 -19.69 -9.54
N ASN A 650 9.29 -19.76 -10.80
CA ASN A 650 9.06 -18.61 -11.67
C ASN A 650 7.74 -18.82 -12.44
N PRO A 651 6.59 -18.79 -11.77
CA PRO A 651 5.32 -19.14 -12.39
C PRO A 651 4.87 -18.04 -13.35
N GLN A 652 4.14 -18.48 -14.39
CA GLN A 652 3.37 -17.60 -15.26
C GLN A 652 1.97 -17.41 -14.66
N ALA A 653 1.43 -16.21 -14.71
CA ALA A 653 0.07 -15.94 -14.27
C ALA A 653 -0.92 -16.16 -15.43
N LEU A 654 -2.14 -16.59 -15.10
CA LEU A 654 -3.27 -16.61 -16.00
C LEU A 654 -4.09 -15.34 -15.76
N ASN A 655 -4.10 -14.44 -16.74
CA ASN A 655 -4.66 -13.10 -16.58
C ASN A 655 -5.65 -12.74 -17.70
N ILE A 656 -5.87 -13.62 -18.67
CA ILE A 656 -6.72 -13.34 -19.84
C ILE A 656 -8.11 -13.89 -19.58
N LEU A 657 -9.10 -13.02 -19.39
CA LEU A 657 -10.50 -13.44 -19.30
C LEU A 657 -10.99 -13.88 -20.68
N LEU A 658 -11.36 -15.16 -20.80
CA LEU A 658 -11.86 -15.76 -22.04
C LEU A 658 -13.39 -15.81 -22.07
N GLU A 659 -14.02 -16.07 -20.93
CA GLU A 659 -15.45 -16.19 -20.72
C GLU A 659 -15.81 -15.70 -19.31
N GLY A 660 -17.03 -15.22 -19.10
CA GLY A 660 -17.51 -14.62 -17.87
C GLY A 660 -17.75 -13.11 -17.99
N LYS A 661 -18.57 -12.56 -17.09
CA LYS A 661 -18.97 -11.12 -17.14
C LYS A 661 -18.05 -10.21 -16.32
N THR A 662 -17.48 -10.74 -15.27
CA THR A 662 -16.61 -10.00 -14.37
C THR A 662 -15.38 -10.84 -14.02
N TRP A 663 -14.23 -10.19 -13.89
CA TRP A 663 -13.03 -10.84 -13.42
C TRP A 663 -12.80 -10.47 -11.94
N ASP A 664 -12.78 -11.48 -11.04
CA ASP A 664 -12.39 -11.32 -9.65
C ASP A 664 -11.25 -12.28 -9.34
N LYS A 665 -10.07 -11.73 -9.03
CA LYS A 665 -8.87 -12.48 -8.68
C LYS A 665 -9.05 -13.41 -7.47
N ARG A 666 -10.05 -13.15 -6.61
CA ARG A 666 -10.37 -13.95 -5.44
C ARG A 666 -11.31 -15.09 -5.74
N ASP A 667 -12.00 -15.01 -6.86
CA ASP A 667 -12.92 -15.96 -7.41
C ASP A 667 -12.19 -16.93 -8.32
N ILE A 668 -11.67 -16.43 -9.43
CA ILE A 668 -10.83 -17.21 -10.33
C ILE A 668 -9.50 -16.50 -10.60
N SER A 669 -8.38 -17.15 -10.29
CA SER A 669 -7.05 -16.74 -10.72
C SER A 669 -6.12 -17.95 -10.75
N GLY A 670 -4.99 -17.84 -11.46
CA GLY A 670 -4.09 -18.97 -11.53
C GLY A 670 -2.65 -18.62 -11.83
N LYS A 671 -1.78 -19.57 -11.48
CA LYS A 671 -0.36 -19.56 -11.81
C LYS A 671 0.06 -20.93 -12.28
N TRP A 672 0.95 -20.98 -13.25
CA TRP A 672 1.44 -22.25 -13.76
C TRP A 672 2.95 -22.19 -14.08
N GLN A 673 3.54 -23.34 -14.17
CA GLN A 673 4.93 -23.51 -14.60
C GLN A 673 5.11 -24.89 -15.23
N VAL A 674 6.01 -24.93 -16.23
CA VAL A 674 6.46 -26.16 -16.86
C VAL A 674 7.98 -26.28 -16.71
N LYS A 675 8.46 -27.46 -16.36
CA LYS A 675 9.86 -27.89 -16.41
C LYS A 675 9.99 -29.13 -17.29
N TRP A 676 11.18 -29.47 -17.70
CA TRP A 676 11.40 -30.63 -18.56
C TRP A 676 12.73 -31.31 -18.26
N ASP A 677 12.80 -32.61 -18.57
CA ASP A 677 14.05 -33.39 -18.69
C ASP A 677 14.02 -34.24 -19.96
N LYS A 678 14.99 -35.12 -20.13
CA LYS A 678 15.08 -35.97 -21.31
C LYS A 678 13.92 -36.97 -21.46
N GLN A 679 13.18 -37.25 -20.40
CA GLN A 679 12.12 -38.28 -20.37
C GLN A 679 10.74 -37.65 -20.22
N ASN A 680 10.60 -36.51 -19.52
CA ASN A 680 9.33 -36.00 -19.09
C ASN A 680 9.21 -34.47 -19.24
N ILE A 681 7.97 -34.04 -19.34
CA ILE A 681 7.53 -32.68 -19.05
C ILE A 681 6.77 -32.69 -17.72
N TYR A 682 7.07 -31.74 -16.85
CA TYR A 682 6.48 -31.59 -15.52
C TYR A 682 5.64 -30.33 -15.49
N LEU A 683 4.35 -30.50 -15.26
CA LEU A 683 3.40 -29.42 -15.13
C LEU A 683 3.04 -29.22 -13.67
N ILE A 684 3.01 -27.97 -13.24
CA ILE A 684 2.34 -27.53 -12.02
C ILE A 684 1.47 -26.34 -12.35
N ALA A 685 0.19 -26.42 -11.96
CA ALA A 685 -0.76 -25.32 -12.07
C ALA A 685 -1.46 -25.14 -10.73
N LYS A 686 -1.58 -23.91 -10.27
CA LYS A 686 -2.31 -23.54 -9.06
C LYS A 686 -3.47 -22.65 -9.46
N ALA A 687 -4.68 -23.12 -9.21
CA ALA A 687 -5.91 -22.37 -9.35
C ALA A 687 -6.34 -21.83 -7.98
N TYR A 688 -6.75 -20.57 -7.93
CA TYR A 688 -7.37 -19.94 -6.78
C TYR A 688 -8.87 -19.84 -7.08
N ASP A 689 -9.65 -20.54 -6.28
CA ASP A 689 -11.08 -20.67 -6.43
C ASP A 689 -11.66 -21.24 -5.12
N LYS A 690 -12.73 -20.65 -4.61
CA LYS A 690 -13.28 -20.92 -3.26
C LYS A 690 -14.33 -22.00 -3.24
N GLU A 691 -15.10 -22.08 -4.26
CA GLU A 691 -16.17 -23.07 -4.42
C GLU A 691 -15.66 -24.24 -5.27
N ALA A 692 -16.18 -25.42 -5.10
CA ALA A 692 -15.74 -26.59 -5.83
C ALA A 692 -16.88 -27.21 -6.60
N SER A 693 -16.78 -27.22 -7.90
CA SER A 693 -17.75 -27.90 -8.78
C SER A 693 -17.06 -28.79 -9.79
N VAL A 694 -17.63 -29.96 -10.04
CA VAL A 694 -17.10 -30.94 -10.98
C VAL A 694 -18.19 -31.38 -11.91
N ASN A 695 -18.00 -31.15 -13.21
CA ASN A 695 -18.85 -31.72 -14.24
C ASN A 695 -18.25 -33.03 -14.75
N ALA A 696 -18.89 -34.15 -14.48
CA ALA A 696 -18.38 -35.46 -14.86
C ALA A 696 -18.54 -35.79 -16.37
N ASP A 697 -19.52 -35.19 -17.00
CA ASP A 697 -19.84 -35.44 -18.42
C ASP A 697 -18.97 -34.57 -19.34
N ASP A 698 -18.75 -33.32 -18.96
CA ASP A 698 -17.81 -32.39 -19.61
C ASP A 698 -16.94 -31.67 -18.60
N PRO A 699 -15.72 -32.16 -18.32
CA PRO A 699 -14.82 -31.57 -17.36
C PRO A 699 -14.43 -30.10 -17.66
N THR A 700 -14.64 -29.61 -18.89
CA THR A 700 -14.38 -28.22 -19.25
C THR A 700 -15.52 -27.27 -18.84
N GLN A 701 -16.63 -27.81 -18.38
CA GLN A 701 -17.78 -27.04 -17.83
C GLN A 701 -17.75 -26.95 -16.29
N GLY A 702 -16.85 -27.67 -15.62
CA GLY A 702 -16.61 -27.61 -14.18
C GLY A 702 -15.19 -27.13 -13.90
N ASP A 703 -14.82 -27.10 -12.62
CA ASP A 703 -13.46 -26.72 -12.20
C ASP A 703 -12.41 -27.64 -12.80
N SER A 704 -11.57 -27.08 -13.63
CA SER A 704 -10.52 -27.84 -14.30
C SER A 704 -9.37 -26.97 -14.78
N VAL A 705 -8.22 -27.62 -14.98
CA VAL A 705 -7.06 -27.04 -15.65
C VAL A 705 -6.92 -27.69 -17.02
N GLU A 706 -6.88 -26.87 -18.06
CA GLU A 706 -6.58 -27.32 -19.41
C GLU A 706 -5.16 -26.93 -19.80
N PHE A 707 -4.39 -27.88 -20.32
CA PHE A 707 -3.04 -27.65 -20.83
C PHE A 707 -2.97 -28.05 -22.31
N PHE A 708 -2.52 -27.12 -23.13
CA PHE A 708 -2.35 -27.31 -24.55
C PHE A 708 -0.87 -27.39 -24.92
N LEU A 709 -0.49 -28.37 -25.72
CA LEU A 709 0.87 -28.54 -26.24
C LEU A 709 0.79 -28.83 -27.75
N HIS A 710 1.50 -28.03 -28.55
CA HIS A 710 1.57 -28.22 -30.00
C HIS A 710 3.02 -28.36 -30.47
N ASP A 711 3.34 -29.46 -31.07
CA ASP A 711 4.60 -29.72 -31.81
C ASP A 711 4.48 -29.20 -33.24
N MET A 712 5.06 -28.02 -33.49
CA MET A 712 5.03 -27.38 -34.80
C MET A 712 5.70 -28.21 -35.89
N ALA A 713 6.73 -29.01 -35.57
CA ALA A 713 7.46 -29.84 -36.53
C ALA A 713 6.62 -31.00 -37.06
N LYS A 714 5.71 -31.52 -36.26
CA LYS A 714 4.81 -32.62 -36.62
C LYS A 714 3.39 -32.18 -36.87
N ASN A 715 3.09 -30.89 -36.70
CA ASN A 715 1.75 -30.30 -36.72
C ASN A 715 0.76 -31.08 -35.84
N LYS A 716 1.23 -31.47 -34.64
CA LYS A 716 0.45 -32.31 -33.72
C LYS A 716 0.13 -31.53 -32.43
N THR A 717 -1.14 -31.51 -32.06
CA THR A 717 -1.65 -30.86 -30.87
C THR A 717 -2.13 -31.87 -29.85
N PHE A 718 -1.81 -31.66 -28.58
CA PHE A 718 -2.31 -32.39 -27.44
C PHE A 718 -3.07 -31.43 -26.54
N HIS A 719 -4.25 -31.84 -26.09
CA HIS A 719 -5.09 -31.11 -25.15
C HIS A 719 -5.32 -31.98 -23.93
N PHE A 720 -4.82 -31.54 -22.80
CA PHE A 720 -4.92 -32.23 -21.50
C PHE A 720 -5.94 -31.51 -20.63
N ILE A 721 -6.83 -32.27 -19.99
CA ILE A 721 -7.83 -31.74 -19.08
C ILE A 721 -7.64 -32.43 -17.73
N TYR A 722 -7.49 -31.61 -16.67
CA TYR A 722 -7.29 -32.05 -15.29
C TYR A 722 -8.44 -31.52 -14.44
N PRO A 723 -9.53 -32.30 -14.27
CA PRO A 723 -10.65 -31.93 -13.40
C PRO A 723 -10.19 -31.83 -11.94
N ARG A 724 -10.84 -30.97 -11.16
CA ARG A 724 -10.53 -30.76 -9.74
C ARG A 724 -10.68 -32.01 -8.87
N GLY A 725 -11.39 -33.01 -9.30
CA GLY A 725 -11.67 -34.23 -8.58
C GLY A 725 -13.10 -34.30 -8.02
N LYS A 726 -13.48 -35.45 -7.45
CA LYS A 726 -14.80 -35.61 -6.81
C LYS A 726 -14.81 -34.90 -5.45
N GLY A 727 -15.13 -33.63 -5.44
CA GLY A 727 -15.26 -32.83 -4.23
C GLY A 727 -16.60 -32.14 -4.13
N GLY A 728 -17.19 -32.05 -2.96
CA GLY A 728 -18.42 -31.29 -2.73
C GLY A 728 -18.20 -29.78 -2.91
N LYS A 729 -19.31 -29.02 -2.93
CA LYS A 729 -19.34 -27.56 -3.09
C LYS A 729 -18.59 -26.73 -2.04
N ASN A 730 -17.98 -27.38 -1.05
CA ASN A 730 -17.30 -26.71 0.05
C ASN A 730 -15.94 -27.34 0.32
N LEU A 731 -14.85 -26.56 0.20
CA LEU A 731 -13.48 -26.96 0.50
C LEU A 731 -13.23 -27.40 1.95
N LYS A 732 -14.15 -27.17 2.86
CA LYS A 732 -14.07 -27.66 4.24
C LYS A 732 -14.34 -29.17 4.25
N GLY A 733 -13.27 -29.94 4.51
CA GLY A 733 -13.36 -31.41 4.65
C GLY A 733 -12.91 -32.22 3.45
N LEU A 734 -12.49 -31.57 2.33
CA LEU A 734 -11.84 -32.30 1.24
C LEU A 734 -10.44 -32.78 1.64
N PRO A 735 -10.00 -33.95 1.21
CA PRO A 735 -8.64 -34.41 1.44
C PRO A 735 -7.64 -33.43 0.84
N LYS A 736 -6.54 -33.15 1.56
CA LYS A 736 -5.51 -32.21 1.11
C LYS A 736 -4.76 -32.68 -0.13
N THR A 737 -4.75 -33.97 -0.37
CA THR A 737 -4.09 -34.60 -1.50
C THR A 737 -4.92 -35.77 -2.00
N GLU A 738 -5.34 -35.74 -3.26
CA GLU A 738 -5.94 -36.88 -3.93
C GLU A 738 -4.91 -37.51 -4.87
N THR A 739 -4.74 -38.82 -4.79
CA THR A 739 -3.85 -39.60 -5.65
C THR A 739 -4.65 -40.60 -6.48
N GLY A 740 -4.21 -40.87 -7.70
CA GLY A 740 -4.84 -41.86 -8.57
C GLY A 740 -5.92 -41.32 -9.49
N LEU A 741 -6.09 -40.01 -9.58
CA LEU A 741 -6.95 -39.39 -10.58
C LEU A 741 -6.35 -39.56 -11.98
N LYS A 742 -7.24 -39.69 -12.97
CA LYS A 742 -6.85 -39.82 -14.40
C LYS A 742 -7.30 -38.57 -15.17
N GLY A 743 -6.33 -37.79 -15.62
CA GLY A 743 -6.56 -36.70 -16.56
C GLY A 743 -6.77 -37.23 -17.97
N ILE A 744 -7.59 -36.56 -18.76
CA ILE A 744 -7.98 -36.98 -20.09
C ILE A 744 -7.16 -36.21 -21.12
N VAL A 745 -6.49 -36.89 -22.06
CA VAL A 745 -6.01 -36.33 -23.29
C VAL A 745 -7.16 -36.35 -24.30
N ALA A 746 -7.88 -35.26 -24.40
CA ALA A 746 -8.99 -35.14 -25.32
C ALA A 746 -8.49 -34.61 -26.67
N LYS A 747 -8.25 -35.47 -27.63
CA LYS A 747 -7.89 -35.22 -29.04
C LYS A 747 -6.38 -35.03 -29.32
N ASP A 748 -5.86 -35.86 -30.15
CA ASP A 748 -4.81 -35.50 -31.08
C ASP A 748 -5.50 -35.07 -32.42
N SER A 749 -4.87 -34.17 -33.17
CA SER A 749 -5.40 -33.62 -34.43
C SER A 749 -5.48 -34.67 -35.55
N ALA A 750 -5.14 -35.92 -35.26
CA ALA A 750 -5.20 -37.07 -36.15
C ALA A 750 -6.34 -38.05 -35.84
N GLY A 751 -7.24 -37.72 -34.90
CA GLY A 751 -8.41 -38.53 -34.56
C GLY A 751 -8.10 -39.75 -33.68
N GLY A 752 -6.95 -39.74 -32.97
CA GLY A 752 -6.52 -40.85 -32.15
C GLY A 752 -7.07 -40.83 -30.72
N SER A 753 -7.02 -41.96 -30.08
CA SER A 753 -7.59 -42.40 -28.83
C SER A 753 -7.34 -41.50 -27.60
N LYS A 754 -8.34 -41.43 -26.76
CA LYS A 754 -8.35 -40.85 -25.40
C LYS A 754 -7.26 -41.54 -24.57
N ILE A 755 -6.16 -40.83 -24.25
CA ILE A 755 -5.08 -41.33 -23.36
C ILE A 755 -5.37 -40.79 -21.98
N GLU A 756 -5.48 -41.67 -20.97
CA GLU A 756 -5.58 -41.27 -19.57
C GLU A 756 -4.20 -41.24 -18.92
N LEU A 757 -3.84 -40.13 -18.37
CA LEU A 757 -2.56 -39.95 -17.67
C LEU A 757 -2.77 -39.67 -16.18
N PRO A 758 -1.99 -40.28 -15.27
CA PRO A 758 -2.13 -40.00 -13.84
C PRO A 758 -1.69 -38.58 -13.51
N TYR A 759 -2.40 -37.93 -12.62
CA TYR A 759 -2.05 -36.65 -12.03
C TYR A 759 -2.39 -36.61 -10.52
N GLY A 760 -1.82 -35.67 -9.80
CA GLY A 760 -2.12 -35.40 -8.39
C GLY A 760 -2.81 -34.05 -8.23
N ILE A 761 -3.84 -34.00 -7.40
CA ILE A 761 -4.47 -32.78 -6.93
C ILE A 761 -4.19 -32.60 -5.43
N ASP A 762 -3.90 -31.35 -5.05
CA ASP A 762 -3.78 -30.92 -3.66
C ASP A 762 -4.79 -29.81 -3.44
N ASN A 763 -5.95 -30.14 -2.84
CA ASN A 763 -6.99 -29.17 -2.50
C ASN A 763 -6.54 -28.35 -1.30
N LYS A 764 -6.53 -27.01 -1.47
CA LYS A 764 -6.12 -26.04 -0.47
C LYS A 764 -7.28 -25.16 -0.07
N TYR A 765 -7.17 -24.48 1.05
CA TYR A 765 -8.24 -23.66 1.63
C TYR A 765 -8.81 -22.59 0.68
N ASP A 766 -8.01 -22.12 -0.28
CA ASP A 766 -8.32 -21.03 -1.22
C ASP A 766 -8.24 -21.47 -2.70
N GLY A 767 -8.28 -22.77 -2.97
CA GLY A 767 -8.20 -23.33 -4.33
C GLY A 767 -7.57 -24.72 -4.41
N TYR A 768 -7.00 -25.05 -5.56
CA TYR A 768 -6.38 -26.38 -5.80
C TYR A 768 -5.09 -26.26 -6.61
N GLU A 769 -4.26 -27.31 -6.54
CA GLU A 769 -2.98 -27.39 -7.25
C GLU A 769 -2.90 -28.71 -8.03
N VAL A 770 -2.75 -28.62 -9.35
CA VAL A 770 -2.58 -29.75 -10.25
C VAL A 770 -1.08 -30.02 -10.45
N LYS A 771 -0.64 -31.27 -10.33
CA LYS A 771 0.71 -31.75 -10.62
C LYS A 771 0.65 -32.91 -11.59
N ALA A 772 1.20 -32.73 -12.77
CA ALA A 772 1.24 -33.77 -13.79
C ALA A 772 2.66 -34.02 -14.29
N THR A 773 2.96 -35.30 -14.59
CA THR A 773 4.18 -35.74 -15.26
C THR A 773 3.77 -36.44 -16.56
N ILE A 774 4.22 -35.91 -17.68
CA ILE A 774 3.86 -36.40 -19.01
C ILE A 774 5.14 -36.88 -19.68
N ARG A 775 5.17 -38.09 -20.18
CA ARG A 775 6.33 -38.65 -20.87
C ARG A 775 6.39 -38.21 -22.32
N TRP A 776 7.57 -37.80 -22.78
CA TRP A 776 7.76 -37.37 -24.17
C TRP A 776 7.50 -38.46 -25.18
N ASP A 777 7.83 -39.72 -24.84
CA ASP A 777 7.61 -40.85 -25.73
C ASP A 777 6.12 -41.12 -25.97
N GLN A 778 5.26 -40.91 -24.98
CA GLN A 778 3.81 -41.00 -25.11
C GLN A 778 3.24 -39.95 -26.09
N LEU A 779 3.92 -38.82 -26.22
CA LEU A 779 3.55 -37.76 -27.16
C LEU A 779 4.22 -37.95 -28.53
N GLY A 780 5.18 -38.84 -28.61
CA GLY A 780 6.03 -38.97 -29.81
C GLY A 780 6.89 -37.71 -30.06
N ILE A 781 7.17 -36.92 -29.02
CA ILE A 781 8.01 -35.72 -29.12
C ILE A 781 9.41 -36.04 -28.64
N THR A 782 10.41 -35.68 -29.42
CA THR A 782 11.82 -35.74 -28.99
C THR A 782 12.20 -34.43 -28.38
N PRO A 783 12.51 -34.38 -27.04
CA PRO A 783 12.93 -33.16 -26.38
C PRO A 783 14.36 -32.78 -26.80
N ALA A 784 14.61 -31.49 -27.03
CA ALA A 784 15.93 -30.98 -27.34
C ALA A 784 16.11 -29.55 -26.86
N VAL A 785 17.32 -29.15 -26.46
CA VAL A 785 17.68 -27.77 -26.17
C VAL A 785 17.49 -26.94 -27.43
N LYS A 786 16.94 -25.71 -27.25
CA LYS A 786 16.55 -24.78 -28.31
C LYS A 786 15.34 -25.23 -29.16
N LYS A 787 14.71 -26.37 -28.85
CA LYS A 787 13.44 -26.74 -29.48
C LYS A 787 12.37 -25.73 -29.11
N THR A 788 11.58 -25.31 -30.08
CA THR A 788 10.39 -24.46 -29.90
C THR A 788 9.13 -25.31 -29.99
N LEU A 789 8.19 -25.06 -29.11
CA LEU A 789 6.84 -25.63 -29.09
C LEU A 789 5.85 -24.50 -28.91
N LYS A 790 4.57 -24.76 -29.15
CA LYS A 790 3.52 -23.84 -28.70
C LYS A 790 2.75 -24.46 -27.54
N MET A 791 2.44 -23.64 -26.53
CA MET A 791 1.69 -24.07 -25.35
C MET A 791 0.64 -23.03 -24.99
N ASP A 792 -0.40 -23.48 -24.31
CA ASP A 792 -1.31 -22.60 -23.58
C ASP A 792 -1.83 -23.31 -22.31
N MET A 793 -2.39 -22.52 -21.40
CA MET A 793 -2.96 -22.96 -20.15
C MET A 793 -4.27 -22.23 -19.93
N ILE A 794 -5.31 -22.95 -19.51
CA ILE A 794 -6.61 -22.41 -19.18
C ILE A 794 -7.07 -22.97 -17.84
N ILE A 795 -7.77 -22.18 -17.05
CA ILE A 795 -8.52 -22.62 -15.88
C ILE A 795 -9.98 -22.34 -16.14
N ASN A 796 -10.82 -23.34 -15.89
CA ASN A 796 -12.27 -23.25 -15.90
C ASN A 796 -12.77 -23.21 -14.44
N ASP A 797 -13.86 -22.52 -14.22
CA ASP A 797 -14.48 -22.22 -12.93
C ASP A 797 -15.99 -22.33 -13.03
N ASP A 798 -16.58 -23.04 -12.04
CA ASP A 798 -18.02 -23.26 -11.95
C ASP A 798 -18.40 -23.28 -10.47
N ASP A 799 -19.08 -22.25 -9.99
CA ASP A 799 -19.43 -22.07 -8.58
C ASP A 799 -20.74 -22.78 -8.17
N ASP A 800 -21.62 -23.09 -9.11
CA ASP A 800 -22.99 -23.54 -8.81
C ASP A 800 -23.31 -24.98 -9.24
N GLY A 801 -22.42 -25.63 -9.99
CA GLY A 801 -22.57 -26.97 -10.51
C GLY A 801 -23.43 -27.07 -11.78
N GLY A 802 -23.57 -25.94 -12.45
CA GLY A 802 -24.29 -25.82 -13.73
C GLY A 802 -23.41 -25.84 -14.95
N LYS A 803 -23.32 -24.71 -15.63
CA LYS A 803 -22.38 -24.43 -16.70
C LYS A 803 -21.27 -23.55 -16.17
N ARG A 804 -20.08 -23.69 -16.74
CA ARG A 804 -18.91 -22.87 -16.41
C ARG A 804 -19.24 -21.37 -16.31
N ASP A 805 -18.94 -20.76 -15.14
CA ASP A 805 -19.15 -19.35 -14.85
C ASP A 805 -18.06 -18.46 -15.42
N ALA A 806 -16.80 -18.91 -15.34
CA ALA A 806 -15.66 -18.17 -15.83
C ALA A 806 -14.59 -19.06 -16.46
N ARG A 807 -13.77 -18.44 -17.31
CA ARG A 807 -12.62 -19.07 -17.96
C ARG A 807 -11.49 -18.08 -18.13
N ILE A 808 -10.31 -18.42 -17.62
CA ILE A 808 -9.11 -17.60 -17.75
C ILE A 808 -7.99 -18.34 -18.48
N GLY A 809 -7.22 -17.63 -19.29
CA GLY A 809 -6.12 -18.18 -20.09
C GLY A 809 -4.77 -17.48 -19.85
N TRP A 810 -3.71 -18.09 -20.38
CA TRP A 810 -2.36 -17.53 -20.33
C TRP A 810 -2.02 -16.69 -21.57
N ASN A 811 -2.17 -17.24 -22.77
CA ASN A 811 -1.78 -16.57 -24.01
C ASN A 811 -2.94 -16.37 -24.99
N THR A 812 -3.82 -17.36 -25.11
CA THR A 812 -4.97 -17.26 -26.00
C THR A 812 -5.93 -16.15 -25.57
N ARG A 813 -6.60 -15.56 -26.57
CA ARG A 813 -7.71 -14.60 -26.37
C ARG A 813 -9.05 -15.18 -26.86
N LYS A 814 -9.08 -16.47 -27.14
CA LYS A 814 -10.26 -17.18 -27.62
C LYS A 814 -10.74 -18.18 -26.60
N VAL A 815 -12.06 -18.30 -26.46
CA VAL A 815 -12.71 -19.30 -25.60
C VAL A 815 -12.31 -20.72 -26.01
N TYR A 816 -12.26 -20.99 -27.30
CA TYR A 816 -11.79 -22.25 -27.88
C TYR A 816 -10.53 -22.01 -28.71
N PRO A 817 -9.33 -22.14 -28.13
CA PRO A 817 -8.10 -21.80 -28.84
C PRO A 817 -7.67 -22.87 -29.84
N GLU A 818 -7.05 -22.41 -30.91
CA GLU A 818 -6.38 -23.23 -31.92
C GLU A 818 -4.86 -23.11 -31.81
N PRO A 819 -4.04 -24.00 -32.41
CA PRO A 819 -2.58 -23.94 -32.31
C PRO A 819 -1.94 -22.61 -32.71
N LYS A 820 -2.58 -21.86 -33.61
CA LYS A 820 -2.13 -20.50 -33.96
C LYS A 820 -2.24 -19.50 -32.82
N ASP A 821 -3.16 -19.74 -31.87
CA ASP A 821 -3.45 -18.86 -30.71
C ASP A 821 -2.56 -19.16 -29.50
N PHE A 822 -1.83 -20.29 -29.50
CA PHE A 822 -0.96 -20.70 -28.41
C PHE A 822 0.34 -19.88 -28.37
N GLY A 823 0.86 -19.66 -27.15
CA GLY A 823 2.13 -18.98 -26.94
C GLY A 823 3.34 -19.81 -27.37
N LEU A 824 4.27 -19.21 -28.12
CA LEU A 824 5.54 -19.82 -28.48
C LEU A 824 6.43 -19.95 -27.24
N ILE A 825 7.03 -21.10 -27.03
CA ILE A 825 7.97 -21.38 -25.93
C ILE A 825 9.30 -21.89 -26.46
N LEU A 826 10.37 -21.66 -25.71
CA LEU A 826 11.72 -22.13 -26.01
C LEU A 826 12.22 -23.06 -24.90
N MET A 827 12.66 -24.26 -25.25
CA MET A 827 13.30 -25.20 -24.33
C MET A 827 14.77 -24.81 -24.11
N SER A 828 15.15 -24.47 -22.88
CA SER A 828 16.53 -24.07 -22.56
C SER A 828 17.34 -25.22 -21.99
N GLY A 829 18.67 -25.12 -22.09
CA GLY A 829 19.62 -26.07 -21.51
C GLY A 829 20.17 -25.63 -20.13
N ARG A 830 19.83 -24.41 -19.67
CA ARG A 830 20.32 -23.81 -18.42
C ARG A 830 19.22 -23.28 -17.56
#